data_4284fcbb44713dab76069c7ad5669c76
#
_entry.id   4284fcbb44713dab76069c7ad5669c76
#
_cell.length_a   1.000
_cell.length_b   1.000
_cell.length_c   1.000
_cell.angle_alpha   90.00
_cell.angle_beta   90.00
_cell.angle_gamma   90.00
#
_symmetry.space_group_name_H-M   'P 1'
#
loop_
_entity.id
_entity.type
_entity.pdbx_description
1 polymer ?
#
loop_
_entity_poly.entity_id
_entity_poly.type
_entity_poly.pdbx_seq_one_letter_code
_entity_poly.pdbx_strand_id
1 'polypeptide(L)'
;MVLLAVGATSLFAQDTPAIMINDKSYDVEYLITREEGPGILYRRVRIPGYPLNVNIVEVDLTNPYNRVETMQASETLYKTEKLETAAKRYTTDEKRVIAGANANFWCVSSQPPHSDLLIGATYNGNLRNGQIITETNAYSDQWDGGPSRTGVVAIDTSKKLWVESMNYVGYAINDKIGNPQIIQVNKLVRDGEIAMYNKFYGTSKTFQPVDQYKGDDSKQHFKIVEGVATEVYLNVNEGQSWMAGRPMTCTVQEIKTNAGTGSLGSYDLCLVGRGDKQQLLAKLAAGDQVTINYGWSSADGTVTPEIEQLIGGNAIVMKDGIKTGRNTDESYNSQVYSRTGFGKNADGNKLYIIVIDKSTDPVYGTSAGCSTSVMCDILAHFGCTDVCTMDAGGSAQMLVDGKVINTTTESSPRAVANGWFVYSIAPKDETVARLEFYENNLQAPPYSTYSPKVIAYNQYGDIVSEDFRDFTLSCDESIGTCNGTTFTAGGSFTSGQITATYNGISVSTKMTIVEANIQIRIKPTILIDAAREYPVEVTASIGDNVYEYAPNAITWSIDNPEVATIDANGVLRGVAEGKTRLVGVIGEYSDTTTVKVEIANANKMFPTDFSEWSGSAVSGITNTKLGEDGVLSFTYGSPRGASAYVQIAKDVKYYSLPDKLWLKFTSTAPLSSMIIDLRTPQNVRANKVEIVPAEGQSYAANVTHEVELPISALGDPADLSLYPLSLHYIQFYVEKAAMTKGEHTIKIEEFSAEYNNYSSGVESVSADNKAAVNVYPNPVVADVLTVTSSADIAGVEIYSLSGAKATEKQGGSSTVTVDVSALQPGVYFAVIETAQDKVLRKIIVK
;
A
#
# COMPACT_ATOMS: atom_id res chain seq x y z
N MET A 1 31.16 -34.65 -11.98
CA MET A 1 30.38 -33.71 -12.78
C MET A 1 30.48 -32.40 -12.04
N VAL A 2 31.37 -31.54 -12.48
CA VAL A 2 31.65 -30.27 -11.81
C VAL A 2 30.53 -29.30 -12.25
N LEU A 3 29.66 -28.91 -11.34
CA LEU A 3 28.74 -27.78 -11.55
C LEU A 3 29.58 -26.50 -11.52
N LEU A 4 29.79 -25.93 -12.70
CA LEU A 4 30.20 -24.53 -12.80
C LEU A 4 29.02 -23.67 -12.34
N ALA A 5 29.15 -23.02 -11.18
CA ALA A 5 28.33 -21.89 -10.80
C ALA A 5 28.67 -20.76 -11.79
N VAL A 6 27.82 -20.59 -12.79
CA VAL A 6 27.80 -19.38 -13.63
C VAL A 6 27.20 -18.31 -12.74
N GLY A 7 28.06 -17.47 -12.17
CA GLY A 7 27.60 -16.23 -11.52
C GLY A 7 26.82 -15.42 -12.57
N ALA A 8 25.54 -15.24 -12.36
CA ALA A 8 24.72 -14.30 -13.11
C ALA A 8 25.28 -12.90 -12.81
N THR A 9 26.09 -12.37 -13.74
CA THR A 9 26.41 -10.94 -13.76
C THR A 9 25.08 -10.23 -14.02
N SER A 10 24.68 -9.36 -13.11
CA SER A 10 23.46 -8.57 -13.25
C SER A 10 23.53 -7.80 -14.58
N LEU A 11 22.57 -8.04 -15.46
CA LEU A 11 22.36 -7.31 -16.72
C LEU A 11 21.91 -5.85 -16.50
N PHE A 12 21.74 -5.44 -15.25
CA PHE A 12 21.26 -4.11 -14.87
C PHE A 12 22.40 -3.10 -14.74
N ALA A 13 22.07 -1.82 -14.88
CA ALA A 13 23.02 -0.73 -14.69
C ALA A 13 23.60 -0.75 -13.28
N GLN A 14 24.92 -0.53 -13.17
CA GLN A 14 25.61 -0.50 -11.89
C GLN A 14 25.28 0.80 -11.15
N ASP A 15 24.98 0.70 -9.84
CA ASP A 15 24.77 1.85 -8.97
C ASP A 15 26.07 2.65 -8.85
N THR A 16 26.02 3.94 -9.14
CA THR A 16 27.18 4.86 -9.05
C THR A 16 26.90 5.94 -8.02
N PRO A 17 27.92 6.40 -7.27
CA PRO A 17 27.73 7.30 -6.14
C PRO A 17 27.40 8.73 -6.52
N ALA A 18 27.48 9.10 -7.81
CA ALA A 18 27.23 10.47 -8.26
C ALA A 18 26.47 10.52 -9.58
N ILE A 19 25.61 11.53 -9.72
CA ILE A 19 24.81 11.81 -10.91
C ILE A 19 25.09 13.22 -11.44
N MET A 20 25.05 13.38 -12.76
CA MET A 20 25.16 14.68 -13.41
C MET A 20 23.78 15.26 -13.66
N ILE A 21 23.50 16.45 -13.13
CA ILE A 21 22.27 17.21 -13.40
C ILE A 21 22.67 18.64 -13.81
N ASN A 22 22.26 19.07 -15.00
CA ASN A 22 22.61 20.38 -15.55
C ASN A 22 24.13 20.66 -15.45
N ASP A 23 24.95 19.72 -15.88
CA ASP A 23 26.43 19.78 -15.89
C ASP A 23 27.09 19.90 -14.50
N LYS A 24 26.34 19.60 -13.43
CA LYS A 24 26.89 19.55 -12.06
C LYS A 24 26.73 18.12 -11.50
N SER A 25 27.74 17.69 -10.76
CA SER A 25 27.76 16.41 -10.08
C SER A 25 27.08 16.54 -8.71
N TYR A 26 26.22 15.58 -8.37
CA TYR A 26 25.54 15.46 -7.09
C TYR A 26 25.68 14.04 -6.56
N ASP A 27 25.82 13.91 -5.27
CA ASP A 27 25.84 12.60 -4.60
C ASP A 27 24.47 11.93 -4.71
N VAL A 28 24.49 10.61 -4.84
CA VAL A 28 23.30 9.77 -4.98
C VAL A 28 23.27 8.76 -3.85
N GLU A 29 22.14 8.69 -3.18
CA GLU A 29 21.81 7.67 -2.19
C GLU A 29 20.87 6.64 -2.83
N TYR A 30 21.33 5.41 -2.97
CA TYR A 30 20.50 4.28 -3.39
C TYR A 30 19.83 3.69 -2.15
N LEU A 31 18.59 4.10 -1.91
CA LEU A 31 17.81 3.67 -0.74
C LEU A 31 17.29 2.24 -0.91
N ILE A 32 16.90 1.90 -2.14
CA ILE A 32 16.46 0.56 -2.53
C ILE A 32 17.05 0.27 -3.91
N THR A 33 17.62 -0.91 -4.10
CA THR A 33 17.95 -1.50 -5.39
C THR A 33 17.59 -2.97 -5.29
N ARG A 34 16.49 -3.39 -5.92
CA ARG A 34 15.92 -4.71 -5.72
C ARG A 34 15.28 -5.26 -6.98
N GLU A 35 15.50 -6.52 -7.28
CA GLU A 35 14.72 -7.26 -8.28
C GLU A 35 13.34 -7.58 -7.69
N GLU A 36 12.28 -7.16 -8.40
CA GLU A 36 10.89 -7.35 -7.96
C GLU A 36 10.22 -8.52 -8.69
N GLY A 37 10.82 -8.96 -9.79
CA GLY A 37 10.35 -10.06 -10.60
C GLY A 37 11.31 -10.33 -11.76
N PRO A 38 11.00 -11.27 -12.66
CA PRO A 38 11.90 -11.73 -13.71
C PRO A 38 12.41 -10.59 -14.61
N GLY A 39 13.66 -10.17 -14.43
CA GLY A 39 14.27 -9.06 -15.16
C GLY A 39 13.61 -7.70 -14.89
N ILE A 40 13.03 -7.51 -13.71
CA ILE A 40 12.37 -6.27 -13.28
C ILE A 40 13.09 -5.75 -12.05
N LEU A 41 13.87 -4.68 -12.21
CA LEU A 41 14.65 -4.06 -11.15
C LEU A 41 14.01 -2.75 -10.72
N TYR A 42 13.71 -2.61 -9.44
CA TYR A 42 13.25 -1.35 -8.84
C TYR A 42 14.39 -0.66 -8.10
N ARG A 43 14.50 0.66 -8.29
CA ARG A 43 15.38 1.53 -7.50
C ARG A 43 14.59 2.68 -6.90
N ARG A 44 14.85 2.93 -5.63
CA ARG A 44 14.52 4.18 -4.97
C ARG A 44 15.81 4.96 -4.72
N VAL A 45 15.86 6.16 -5.25
CA VAL A 45 17.08 6.99 -5.26
C VAL A 45 16.76 8.34 -4.64
N ARG A 46 17.63 8.82 -3.78
CA ARG A 46 17.60 10.17 -3.24
C ARG A 46 18.81 10.96 -3.72
N ILE A 47 18.62 12.24 -4.06
CA ILE A 47 19.67 13.15 -4.47
C ILE A 47 19.65 14.34 -3.50
N PRO A 48 20.37 14.29 -2.35
CA PRO A 48 20.21 15.30 -1.30
C PRO A 48 20.61 16.72 -1.75
N GLY A 49 21.69 16.83 -2.52
CA GLY A 49 22.20 18.11 -3.03
C GLY A 49 21.33 18.77 -4.11
N TYR A 50 20.43 17.99 -4.71
CA TYR A 50 19.36 18.45 -5.61
C TYR A 50 18.08 17.77 -5.15
N PRO A 51 17.35 18.29 -4.15
CA PRO A 51 16.46 17.53 -3.29
C PRO A 51 15.34 16.83 -4.08
N LEU A 52 15.63 15.59 -4.52
CA LEU A 52 14.72 14.74 -5.27
C LEU A 52 14.64 13.34 -4.64
N ASN A 53 13.43 12.84 -4.58
CA ASN A 53 13.11 11.41 -4.40
C ASN A 53 12.67 10.86 -5.75
N VAL A 54 13.36 9.81 -6.21
CA VAL A 54 13.22 9.26 -7.56
C VAL A 54 12.93 7.77 -7.45
N ASN A 55 11.92 7.31 -8.15
CA ASN A 55 11.54 5.91 -8.25
C ASN A 55 11.74 5.47 -9.69
N ILE A 56 12.47 4.39 -9.92
CA ILE A 56 12.80 3.89 -11.25
C ILE A 56 12.55 2.39 -11.30
N VAL A 57 11.82 1.93 -12.31
CA VAL A 57 11.71 0.52 -12.69
C VAL A 57 12.43 0.34 -14.02
N GLU A 58 13.41 -0.55 -14.03
CA GLU A 58 14.11 -1.02 -15.22
C GLU A 58 13.63 -2.42 -15.57
N VAL A 59 13.23 -2.64 -16.82
CA VAL A 59 12.69 -3.91 -17.30
C VAL A 59 13.55 -4.41 -18.47
N ASP A 60 14.12 -5.59 -18.32
CA ASP A 60 14.81 -6.31 -19.38
C ASP A 60 13.78 -7.06 -20.24
N LEU A 61 13.42 -6.51 -21.40
CA LEU A 61 12.44 -7.07 -22.32
C LEU A 61 12.92 -8.36 -23.01
N THR A 62 14.20 -8.72 -22.86
CA THR A 62 14.74 -10.01 -23.36
C THR A 62 14.41 -11.17 -22.42
N ASN A 63 14.06 -10.90 -21.18
CA ASN A 63 13.65 -11.94 -20.24
C ASN A 63 12.31 -12.55 -20.68
N PRO A 64 12.24 -13.89 -20.89
CA PRO A 64 11.03 -14.53 -21.40
C PRO A 64 9.87 -14.59 -20.38
N TYR A 65 10.14 -14.30 -19.11
CA TYR A 65 9.19 -14.41 -18.02
C TYR A 65 8.57 -13.08 -17.58
N ASN A 66 8.90 -11.98 -18.26
CA ASN A 66 8.18 -10.72 -18.06
C ASN A 66 7.38 -10.31 -19.31
N ARG A 67 6.42 -9.45 -19.09
CA ARG A 67 5.58 -8.88 -20.13
C ARG A 67 5.14 -7.46 -19.71
N VAL A 68 5.04 -6.58 -20.69
CA VAL A 68 4.49 -5.23 -20.49
C VAL A 68 3.18 -5.15 -21.25
N GLU A 69 2.12 -4.68 -20.58
CA GLU A 69 0.83 -4.46 -21.22
C GLU A 69 0.23 -3.11 -20.82
N THR A 70 -0.53 -2.53 -21.73
CA THR A 70 -1.31 -1.33 -21.48
C THR A 70 -2.45 -1.63 -20.50
N MET A 71 -2.49 -0.91 -19.41
CA MET A 71 -3.62 -0.85 -18.48
C MET A 71 -4.65 0.16 -19.00
N GLN A 72 -5.90 -0.23 -19.13
CA GLN A 72 -7.02 0.65 -19.42
C GLN A 72 -8.01 0.62 -18.24
N ALA A 73 -8.34 1.78 -17.72
CA ALA A 73 -9.27 1.90 -16.60
C ALA A 73 -10.63 1.25 -16.90
N SER A 74 -11.03 0.31 -16.05
CA SER A 74 -12.34 -0.39 -16.17
C SER A 74 -12.64 -0.92 -17.58
N GLU A 75 -11.64 -1.24 -18.39
CA GLU A 75 -11.73 -1.74 -19.77
C GLU A 75 -12.48 -0.80 -20.74
N THR A 76 -12.57 0.49 -20.44
CA THR A 76 -13.26 1.47 -21.26
C THR A 76 -12.53 2.81 -21.30
N LEU A 77 -12.59 3.51 -22.46
CA LEU A 77 -11.91 4.78 -22.68
C LEU A 77 -12.36 5.90 -21.72
N TYR A 78 -13.61 5.86 -21.24
CA TYR A 78 -14.27 6.95 -20.51
C TYR A 78 -14.28 6.77 -19.00
N LYS A 79 -13.33 6.05 -18.45
CA LYS A 79 -13.22 5.80 -17.02
C LYS A 79 -11.83 6.13 -16.50
N THR A 80 -11.76 6.36 -15.20
CA THR A 80 -10.52 6.42 -14.44
C THR A 80 -10.56 5.37 -13.33
N GLU A 81 -9.40 4.85 -12.95
CA GLU A 81 -9.26 3.79 -11.95
C GLU A 81 -7.96 4.00 -11.18
N LYS A 82 -7.92 3.66 -9.88
CA LYS A 82 -6.67 3.65 -9.13
C LYS A 82 -5.77 2.52 -9.62
N LEU A 83 -4.47 2.78 -9.73
CA LEU A 83 -3.50 1.78 -10.19
C LEU A 83 -3.54 0.49 -9.35
N GLU A 84 -3.68 0.61 -8.03
CA GLU A 84 -3.78 -0.54 -7.12
C GLU A 84 -5.03 -1.40 -7.38
N THR A 85 -6.16 -0.76 -7.70
CA THR A 85 -7.41 -1.46 -8.06
C THR A 85 -7.26 -2.17 -9.39
N ALA A 86 -6.69 -1.47 -10.38
CA ALA A 86 -6.40 -2.03 -11.69
C ALA A 86 -5.41 -3.20 -11.59
N ALA A 87 -4.33 -3.08 -10.82
CA ALA A 87 -3.34 -4.13 -10.63
C ALA A 87 -3.97 -5.43 -10.09
N LYS A 88 -4.86 -5.32 -9.10
CA LYS A 88 -5.62 -6.48 -8.59
C LYS A 88 -6.49 -7.11 -9.68
N ARG A 89 -7.16 -6.29 -10.50
CA ARG A 89 -8.02 -6.76 -11.58
C ARG A 89 -7.25 -7.43 -12.73
N TYR A 90 -6.04 -6.94 -13.02
CA TYR A 90 -5.20 -7.49 -14.10
C TYR A 90 -4.33 -8.67 -13.66
N THR A 91 -4.12 -8.88 -12.36
CA THR A 91 -3.40 -10.03 -11.84
C THR A 91 -4.27 -11.28 -11.90
N THR A 92 -3.71 -12.34 -12.47
CA THR A 92 -4.29 -13.69 -12.54
C THR A 92 -3.26 -14.71 -12.08
N ASP A 93 -3.64 -15.98 -12.03
CA ASP A 93 -2.70 -17.06 -11.69
C ASP A 93 -1.58 -17.22 -12.71
N GLU A 94 -1.82 -16.85 -13.97
CA GLU A 94 -0.88 -16.98 -15.07
C GLU A 94 -0.01 -15.73 -15.28
N LYS A 95 -0.46 -14.59 -14.82
CA LYS A 95 0.30 -13.33 -14.90
C LYS A 95 0.03 -12.41 -13.70
N ARG A 96 1.06 -11.93 -13.10
CA ARG A 96 1.02 -11.08 -11.90
C ARG A 96 1.58 -9.70 -12.22
N VAL A 97 0.86 -8.65 -11.85
CA VAL A 97 1.36 -7.27 -11.96
C VAL A 97 2.44 -7.08 -10.90
N ILE A 98 3.65 -6.79 -11.35
CA ILE A 98 4.82 -6.54 -10.50
C ILE A 98 5.04 -5.04 -10.32
N ALA A 99 5.01 -4.28 -11.42
CA ALA A 99 5.25 -2.84 -11.38
C ALA A 99 4.40 -2.11 -12.43
N GLY A 100 4.34 -0.80 -12.35
CA GLY A 100 3.68 0.04 -13.35
C GLY A 100 3.62 1.50 -12.96
N ALA A 101 3.15 2.33 -13.91
CA ALA A 101 2.94 3.75 -13.68
C ALA A 101 1.79 4.28 -14.53
N ASN A 102 1.27 5.47 -14.15
CA ASN A 102 0.35 6.25 -14.98
C ASN A 102 1.02 6.68 -16.27
N ALA A 103 0.22 6.99 -17.31
CA ALA A 103 0.77 7.44 -18.56
C ALA A 103 0.05 8.65 -19.17
N ASN A 104 -1.01 8.41 -19.94
CA ASN A 104 -1.58 9.41 -20.83
C ASN A 104 -2.34 10.52 -20.09
N PHE A 105 -2.35 11.69 -20.70
CA PHE A 105 -3.30 12.74 -20.33
C PHE A 105 -4.71 12.34 -20.75
N TRP A 106 -5.71 12.80 -20.01
CA TRP A 106 -7.11 12.55 -20.34
C TRP A 106 -7.98 13.79 -20.09
N CYS A 107 -9.15 13.82 -20.67
CA CYS A 107 -10.12 14.89 -20.46
C CYS A 107 -10.69 14.83 -19.04
N VAL A 108 -10.40 15.86 -18.23
CA VAL A 108 -10.81 15.95 -16.81
C VAL A 108 -11.96 16.91 -16.57
N SER A 109 -12.37 17.70 -17.58
CA SER A 109 -13.30 18.80 -17.41
C SER A 109 -14.24 18.91 -18.59
N SER A 110 -15.46 19.34 -18.35
CA SER A 110 -16.43 19.71 -19.37
C SER A 110 -16.25 21.14 -19.92
N GLN A 111 -15.33 21.92 -19.35
CA GLN A 111 -15.10 23.30 -19.81
C GLN A 111 -14.34 23.34 -21.14
N PRO A 112 -14.74 24.15 -22.10
CA PRO A 112 -14.02 24.28 -23.36
C PRO A 112 -12.54 24.70 -23.16
N PRO A 113 -11.64 24.12 -23.99
CA PRO A 113 -11.83 23.31 -25.20
C PRO A 113 -12.23 21.86 -24.94
N HIS A 114 -12.34 21.43 -23.68
CA HIS A 114 -12.80 20.10 -23.29
C HIS A 114 -14.31 19.96 -23.48
N SER A 115 -14.81 18.74 -23.43
CA SER A 115 -16.23 18.45 -23.53
C SER A 115 -16.62 17.38 -22.52
N ASP A 116 -17.80 17.50 -21.91
CA ASP A 116 -18.40 16.45 -21.08
C ASP A 116 -18.54 15.11 -21.82
N LEU A 117 -18.68 15.16 -23.16
CA LEU A 117 -18.71 13.98 -24.01
C LEU A 117 -17.39 13.22 -24.07
N LEU A 118 -16.28 13.84 -23.67
CA LEU A 118 -14.92 13.29 -23.71
C LEU A 118 -14.34 13.00 -22.34
N ILE A 119 -15.01 13.31 -21.23
CA ILE A 119 -14.50 13.10 -19.88
C ILE A 119 -14.02 11.66 -19.70
N GLY A 120 -12.79 11.48 -19.25
CA GLY A 120 -12.09 10.20 -19.10
C GLY A 120 -11.34 9.73 -20.35
N ALA A 121 -11.64 10.26 -21.55
CA ALA A 121 -10.95 9.87 -22.77
C ALA A 121 -9.53 10.40 -22.79
N THR A 122 -8.57 9.53 -23.15
CA THR A 122 -7.17 9.90 -23.31
C THR A 122 -6.93 10.73 -24.57
N TYR A 123 -5.97 11.65 -24.51
CA TYR A 123 -5.68 12.56 -25.63
C TYR A 123 -4.77 11.95 -26.69
N ASN A 124 -3.88 11.03 -26.31
CA ASN A 124 -2.94 10.42 -27.24
C ASN A 124 -3.20 8.92 -27.37
N GLY A 125 -2.52 8.27 -28.31
CA GLY A 125 -2.69 6.89 -28.70
C GLY A 125 -2.68 5.91 -27.53
N ASN A 126 -3.53 4.89 -27.64
CA ASN A 126 -3.61 3.83 -26.65
C ASN A 126 -4.00 2.53 -27.35
N LEU A 127 -3.18 1.46 -27.13
CA LEU A 127 -3.35 0.17 -27.79
C LEU A 127 -2.93 -0.93 -26.82
N ARG A 128 -3.72 -2.00 -26.78
CA ARG A 128 -3.45 -3.17 -25.95
C ARG A 128 -3.63 -4.47 -26.73
N ASN A 129 -2.61 -5.31 -26.71
CA ASN A 129 -2.58 -6.60 -27.40
C ASN A 129 -3.01 -6.48 -28.87
N GLY A 130 -2.46 -5.49 -29.57
CA GLY A 130 -2.78 -5.17 -30.94
C GLY A 130 -4.10 -4.44 -31.17
N GLN A 131 -5.06 -4.46 -30.22
CA GLN A 131 -6.36 -3.81 -30.36
C GLN A 131 -6.30 -2.33 -29.95
N ILE A 132 -6.73 -1.47 -30.88
CA ILE A 132 -6.73 -0.02 -30.66
C ILE A 132 -7.81 0.39 -29.65
N ILE A 133 -7.41 1.21 -28.65
CA ILE A 133 -8.32 1.83 -27.68
C ILE A 133 -8.66 3.25 -28.13
N THR A 134 -7.65 4.02 -28.53
CA THR A 134 -7.84 5.36 -29.12
C THR A 134 -6.65 5.70 -30.02
N GLU A 135 -6.88 6.57 -30.99
CA GLU A 135 -5.86 7.11 -31.90
C GLU A 135 -4.98 8.17 -31.22
N THR A 136 -3.83 8.46 -31.85
CA THR A 136 -3.06 9.66 -31.53
C THR A 136 -3.76 10.84 -32.20
N ASN A 137 -4.24 11.81 -31.47
CA ASN A 137 -4.67 12.93 -31.87
C ASN A 137 -5.48 13.86 -31.79
N ALA A 138 -6.25 14.32 -32.35
CA ALA A 138 -7.09 15.43 -32.83
C ALA A 138 -7.52 16.49 -31.81
N TYR A 139 -7.52 16.21 -30.53
CA TYR A 139 -7.94 17.13 -29.48
C TYR A 139 -6.81 17.66 -28.61
N SER A 140 -5.58 17.15 -28.79
CA SER A 140 -4.46 17.53 -27.93
C SER A 140 -3.93 18.93 -28.20
N ASP A 141 -3.95 19.35 -29.42
CA ASP A 141 -3.51 20.69 -29.89
C ASP A 141 -4.49 21.80 -29.53
N GLN A 142 -5.65 21.49 -29.02
CA GLN A 142 -6.66 22.46 -28.58
C GLN A 142 -6.64 22.76 -27.09
N TRP A 143 -5.86 22.02 -26.32
CA TRP A 143 -5.91 22.11 -24.86
C TRP A 143 -5.18 23.34 -24.30
N ASP A 144 -4.04 23.69 -24.83
CA ASP A 144 -3.20 24.78 -24.32
C ASP A 144 -2.52 25.62 -25.42
N GLY A 145 -2.82 25.34 -26.68
CA GLY A 145 -2.18 25.97 -27.83
C GLY A 145 -0.72 25.55 -28.03
N GLY A 146 -0.31 24.50 -27.36
CA GLY A 146 1.04 23.93 -27.45
C GLY A 146 1.23 22.98 -28.64
N PRO A 147 2.42 22.47 -28.86
CA PRO A 147 2.73 21.48 -29.89
C PRO A 147 1.92 20.20 -29.73
N SER A 148 1.64 19.52 -30.85
CA SER A 148 0.88 18.27 -30.86
C SER A 148 1.49 17.21 -29.94
N ARG A 149 0.66 16.49 -29.20
CA ARG A 149 1.05 15.39 -28.31
C ARG A 149 1.17 14.10 -29.12
N THR A 150 2.31 13.92 -29.77
CA THR A 150 2.59 12.77 -30.65
C THR A 150 3.60 11.80 -30.07
N GLY A 151 4.18 12.10 -28.89
CA GLY A 151 5.10 11.19 -28.21
C GLY A 151 4.40 9.92 -27.80
N VAL A 152 4.91 8.76 -28.22
CA VAL A 152 4.40 7.44 -27.85
C VAL A 152 5.53 6.53 -27.39
N VAL A 153 5.16 5.56 -26.57
CA VAL A 153 6.01 4.43 -26.20
C VAL A 153 5.28 3.18 -26.63
N ALA A 154 5.94 2.33 -27.42
CA ALA A 154 5.31 1.15 -28.00
C ALA A 154 6.25 -0.06 -27.99
N ILE A 155 5.66 -1.24 -27.92
CA ILE A 155 6.34 -2.54 -28.06
C ILE A 155 5.75 -3.23 -29.28
N ASP A 156 6.62 -3.58 -30.21
CA ASP A 156 6.22 -4.32 -31.41
C ASP A 156 6.20 -5.84 -31.20
N THR A 157 5.75 -6.57 -32.20
CA THR A 157 5.65 -8.04 -32.15
C THR A 157 7.00 -8.74 -32.03
N SER A 158 8.11 -8.05 -32.29
CA SER A 158 9.48 -8.56 -32.08
C SER A 158 10.04 -8.26 -30.68
N LYS A 159 9.23 -7.65 -29.79
CA LYS A 159 9.61 -7.15 -28.45
C LYS A 159 10.54 -5.94 -28.47
N LYS A 160 10.73 -5.30 -29.62
CA LYS A 160 11.48 -4.04 -29.69
C LYS A 160 10.67 -2.89 -29.11
N LEU A 161 11.32 -2.11 -28.27
CA LEU A 161 10.74 -0.89 -27.66
C LEU A 161 10.98 0.33 -28.57
N TRP A 162 9.91 1.03 -28.85
CA TRP A 162 9.89 2.29 -29.60
C TRP A 162 9.58 3.44 -28.64
N VAL A 163 10.36 4.49 -28.68
CA VAL A 163 10.08 5.78 -28.01
C VAL A 163 10.23 6.84 -29.09
N GLU A 164 9.09 7.25 -29.67
CA GLU A 164 9.04 8.00 -30.91
C GLU A 164 7.87 8.99 -30.93
N SER A 165 8.00 9.98 -31.83
CA SER A 165 6.86 10.76 -32.28
C SER A 165 6.18 10.04 -33.44
N MET A 166 4.97 9.58 -33.25
CA MET A 166 4.24 8.78 -34.27
C MET A 166 2.87 9.36 -34.55
N ASN A 167 2.47 9.26 -35.82
CA ASN A 167 1.15 9.67 -36.29
C ASN A 167 0.25 8.45 -36.47
N TYR A 168 -0.98 8.55 -36.01
CA TYR A 168 -2.00 7.54 -36.28
C TYR A 168 -2.38 7.55 -37.76
N VAL A 169 -2.56 6.37 -38.34
CA VAL A 169 -3.13 6.14 -39.67
C VAL A 169 -4.20 5.06 -39.56
N GLY A 170 -5.35 5.29 -40.19
CA GLY A 170 -6.46 4.33 -40.18
C GLY A 170 -7.27 4.42 -41.48
N TYR A 171 -7.62 3.25 -42.05
CA TYR A 171 -8.40 3.15 -43.30
C TYR A 171 -9.42 2.01 -43.21
N ALA A 172 -10.59 2.24 -43.84
CA ALA A 172 -11.55 1.22 -44.19
C ALA A 172 -11.53 1.00 -45.71
N ILE A 173 -11.16 -0.20 -46.15
CA ILE A 173 -10.88 -0.49 -47.57
C ILE A 173 -11.90 -1.46 -48.15
N ASN A 174 -12.58 -1.07 -49.18
CA ASN A 174 -13.47 -1.92 -49.95
C ASN A 174 -13.70 -1.28 -51.33
N ASP A 175 -13.92 -2.09 -52.37
CA ASP A 175 -14.08 -1.61 -53.80
C ASP A 175 -15.20 -0.60 -53.99
N LYS A 176 -16.28 -0.65 -53.15
CA LYS A 176 -17.43 0.26 -53.25
C LYS A 176 -17.17 1.64 -52.62
N ILE A 177 -16.26 1.66 -51.63
CA ILE A 177 -15.96 2.88 -50.87
C ILE A 177 -14.54 3.40 -51.06
N GLY A 178 -13.69 2.63 -51.75
CA GLY A 178 -12.26 2.93 -51.88
C GLY A 178 -11.53 2.70 -50.53
N ASN A 179 -10.76 3.70 -50.10
CA ASN A 179 -9.96 3.64 -48.91
C ASN A 179 -10.14 4.89 -48.02
N PRO A 180 -11.36 5.23 -47.57
CA PRO A 180 -11.56 6.37 -46.71
C PRO A 180 -10.83 6.22 -45.39
N GLN A 181 -10.34 7.33 -44.84
CA GLN A 181 -9.66 7.38 -43.57
C GLN A 181 -10.62 7.19 -42.38
N ILE A 182 -10.20 6.43 -41.38
CA ILE A 182 -10.79 6.40 -40.07
C ILE A 182 -10.05 7.44 -39.22
N ILE A 183 -10.70 8.54 -38.92
CA ILE A 183 -10.08 9.67 -38.23
C ILE A 183 -10.13 9.52 -36.72
N GLN A 184 -11.25 8.99 -36.20
CA GLN A 184 -11.49 8.88 -34.77
C GLN A 184 -11.67 7.43 -34.36
N VAL A 185 -11.21 7.09 -33.16
CA VAL A 185 -11.45 5.76 -32.57
C VAL A 185 -12.03 5.91 -31.17
N ASN A 186 -13.24 5.39 -30.97
CA ASN A 186 -13.95 5.43 -29.70
C ASN A 186 -14.20 6.86 -29.14
N LYS A 187 -14.21 7.87 -30.01
CA LYS A 187 -14.47 9.28 -29.68
C LYS A 187 -15.65 9.85 -30.51
N LEU A 188 -15.73 11.16 -30.60
CA LEU A 188 -16.75 11.86 -31.34
C LEU A 188 -16.55 11.65 -32.86
N VAL A 189 -17.63 11.75 -33.66
CA VAL A 189 -17.54 11.83 -35.12
C VAL A 189 -18.12 13.15 -35.59
N ARG A 190 -17.30 13.95 -36.26
CA ARG A 190 -17.62 15.26 -36.79
C ARG A 190 -18.08 15.16 -38.27
N ASP A 191 -18.58 16.22 -38.79
CA ASP A 191 -18.96 16.28 -40.20
C ASP A 191 -17.77 16.00 -41.12
N GLY A 192 -17.96 15.18 -42.14
CA GLY A 192 -16.90 14.71 -43.07
C GLY A 192 -15.98 13.64 -42.55
N GLU A 193 -16.19 13.10 -41.34
CA GLU A 193 -15.33 12.07 -40.71
C GLU A 193 -15.97 10.68 -40.68
N ILE A 194 -15.11 9.67 -40.56
CA ILE A 194 -15.45 8.30 -40.12
C ILE A 194 -14.81 8.07 -38.77
N ALA A 195 -15.63 7.65 -37.80
CA ALA A 195 -15.18 7.10 -36.54
C ALA A 195 -15.37 5.59 -36.51
N MET A 196 -14.41 4.88 -35.91
CA MET A 196 -14.49 3.47 -35.59
C MET A 196 -14.74 3.30 -34.08
N TYR A 197 -15.74 2.49 -33.75
CA TYR A 197 -16.07 2.13 -32.38
C TYR A 197 -15.85 0.63 -32.17
N ASN A 198 -15.28 0.27 -31.01
CA ASN A 198 -15.07 -1.12 -30.61
C ASN A 198 -15.41 -1.28 -29.12
N LYS A 199 -15.15 -2.45 -28.52
CA LYS A 199 -15.51 -2.77 -27.12
C LYS A 199 -15.04 -1.74 -26.08
N PHE A 200 -13.92 -1.05 -26.32
CA PHE A 200 -13.38 -0.03 -25.41
C PHE A 200 -14.20 1.27 -25.37
N TYR A 201 -15.12 1.45 -26.30
CA TYR A 201 -16.13 2.51 -26.19
C TYR A 201 -17.22 2.19 -25.16
N GLY A 202 -17.50 0.91 -24.97
CA GLY A 202 -18.60 0.37 -24.19
C GLY A 202 -19.74 -0.09 -25.11
N THR A 203 -20.14 -1.37 -24.94
CA THR A 203 -21.08 -2.03 -25.87
C THR A 203 -22.48 -1.44 -25.89
N SER A 204 -22.92 -0.81 -24.80
CA SER A 204 -24.23 -0.17 -24.64
C SER A 204 -24.20 1.37 -24.73
N LYS A 205 -23.00 1.97 -24.84
CA LYS A 205 -22.88 3.43 -24.97
C LYS A 205 -23.26 3.84 -26.38
N THR A 206 -24.11 4.88 -26.51
CA THR A 206 -24.55 5.44 -27.80
C THR A 206 -23.41 6.18 -28.47
N PHE A 207 -23.29 6.00 -29.80
CA PHE A 207 -22.34 6.75 -30.61
C PHE A 207 -22.61 8.25 -30.54
N GLN A 208 -21.60 9.05 -30.84
CA GLN A 208 -21.65 10.51 -30.63
C GLN A 208 -21.31 11.28 -31.91
N PRO A 209 -22.19 11.32 -32.90
CA PRO A 209 -22.09 12.28 -34.01
C PRO A 209 -22.33 13.69 -33.46
N VAL A 210 -21.44 14.63 -33.75
CA VAL A 210 -21.50 15.96 -33.17
C VAL A 210 -21.34 17.08 -34.19
N ASP A 211 -22.11 18.15 -34.01
CA ASP A 211 -21.79 19.46 -34.57
C ASP A 211 -20.84 20.21 -33.65
N GLN A 212 -19.84 20.84 -34.26
CA GLN A 212 -18.90 21.71 -33.58
C GLN A 212 -19.30 23.18 -33.86
N TYR A 213 -19.40 23.97 -32.81
CA TYR A 213 -19.77 25.39 -32.93
C TYR A 213 -18.95 26.25 -31.94
N LYS A 214 -18.83 27.55 -32.24
CA LYS A 214 -18.30 28.52 -31.29
C LYS A 214 -19.38 28.99 -30.37
N GLY A 215 -19.17 28.88 -29.06
CA GLY A 215 -20.04 29.44 -28.04
C GLY A 215 -19.86 30.96 -27.86
N ASP A 216 -20.71 31.57 -27.07
CA ASP A 216 -20.61 33.00 -26.70
C ASP A 216 -19.29 33.34 -25.97
N ASP A 217 -18.65 32.35 -25.36
CA ASP A 217 -17.31 32.41 -24.75
C ASP A 217 -16.18 32.35 -25.78
N SER A 218 -16.49 32.33 -27.07
CA SER A 218 -15.56 32.19 -28.20
C SER A 218 -14.80 30.85 -28.26
N LYS A 219 -15.19 29.86 -27.41
CA LYS A 219 -14.60 28.54 -27.39
C LYS A 219 -15.36 27.53 -28.24
N GLN A 220 -14.71 26.42 -28.56
CA GLN A 220 -15.30 25.31 -29.28
C GLN A 220 -16.21 24.48 -28.38
N HIS A 221 -17.39 24.18 -28.86
CA HIS A 221 -18.36 23.31 -28.16
C HIS A 221 -18.83 22.20 -29.11
N PHE A 222 -19.34 21.11 -28.55
CA PHE A 222 -19.89 19.97 -29.26
C PHE A 222 -21.35 19.74 -28.88
N LYS A 223 -22.18 19.47 -29.85
CA LYS A 223 -23.58 19.09 -29.65
C LYS A 223 -23.85 17.78 -30.40
N ILE A 224 -24.38 16.78 -29.71
CA ILE A 224 -24.83 15.53 -30.33
C ILE A 224 -25.98 15.84 -31.28
N VAL A 225 -25.96 15.25 -32.49
CA VAL A 225 -26.98 15.36 -33.53
C VAL A 225 -27.42 13.95 -33.94
N GLU A 226 -28.72 13.80 -34.23
CA GLU A 226 -29.33 12.54 -34.60
C GLU A 226 -29.68 12.49 -36.07
N GLY A 227 -29.80 11.29 -36.65
CA GLY A 227 -30.29 11.10 -38.03
C GLY A 227 -29.29 11.53 -39.11
N VAL A 228 -28.04 11.84 -38.78
CA VAL A 228 -27.04 12.48 -39.66
C VAL A 228 -25.87 11.59 -40.02
N ALA A 229 -25.92 10.30 -39.70
CA ALA A 229 -24.82 9.38 -39.93
C ALA A 229 -25.28 8.04 -40.54
N THR A 230 -24.35 7.33 -41.14
CA THR A 230 -24.51 5.91 -41.48
C THR A 230 -23.64 5.10 -40.55
N GLU A 231 -24.21 4.08 -39.91
CA GLU A 231 -23.59 3.12 -39.04
C GLU A 231 -23.41 1.81 -39.81
N VAL A 232 -22.20 1.29 -39.86
CA VAL A 232 -21.85 -0.01 -40.45
C VAL A 232 -21.30 -0.90 -39.39
N TYR A 233 -22.00 -1.95 -39.04
CA TYR A 233 -21.66 -2.91 -38.03
C TYR A 233 -20.93 -4.10 -38.67
N LEU A 234 -19.78 -4.46 -38.08
CA LEU A 234 -18.89 -5.47 -38.64
C LEU A 234 -18.44 -6.45 -37.55
N ASN A 235 -18.23 -7.70 -38.02
CA ASN A 235 -17.50 -8.71 -37.25
C ASN A 235 -16.20 -9.06 -37.93
N VAL A 236 -15.16 -9.28 -37.12
CA VAL A 236 -13.86 -9.74 -37.56
C VAL A 236 -13.97 -11.16 -38.08
N ASN A 237 -13.42 -11.44 -39.27
CA ASN A 237 -13.50 -12.76 -39.88
C ASN A 237 -12.69 -13.79 -39.10
N GLU A 238 -13.11 -15.04 -39.18
CA GLU A 238 -12.41 -16.16 -38.55
C GLU A 238 -10.94 -16.21 -39.04
N GLY A 239 -10.03 -16.43 -38.07
CA GLY A 239 -8.58 -16.44 -38.31
C GLY A 239 -7.93 -15.05 -38.43
N GLN A 240 -8.71 -13.97 -38.40
CA GLN A 240 -8.19 -12.60 -38.34
C GLN A 240 -8.03 -12.18 -36.89
N SER A 241 -7.12 -11.28 -36.63
CA SER A 241 -6.89 -10.71 -35.27
C SER A 241 -6.56 -9.23 -35.31
N TRP A 242 -6.91 -8.53 -34.23
CA TRP A 242 -6.52 -7.13 -34.03
C TRP A 242 -5.00 -7.01 -33.96
N MET A 243 -4.40 -6.19 -34.82
CA MET A 243 -2.97 -5.86 -34.77
C MET A 243 -2.74 -4.54 -35.51
N ALA A 244 -2.13 -3.57 -34.80
CA ALA A 244 -1.72 -2.34 -35.46
C ALA A 244 -0.60 -2.59 -36.46
N GLY A 245 -0.70 -1.99 -37.64
CA GLY A 245 0.25 -2.21 -38.76
C GLY A 245 -0.05 -3.43 -39.60
N ARG A 246 -1.10 -4.21 -39.27
CA ARG A 246 -1.55 -5.39 -40.05
C ARG A 246 -3.01 -5.24 -40.48
N PRO A 247 -3.32 -5.34 -41.78
CA PRO A 247 -4.68 -5.30 -42.26
C PRO A 247 -5.54 -6.46 -41.70
N MET A 248 -6.79 -6.17 -41.33
CA MET A 248 -7.76 -7.11 -40.78
C MET A 248 -9.04 -7.09 -41.62
N THR A 249 -9.51 -8.21 -42.11
CA THR A 249 -10.73 -8.30 -42.88
C THR A 249 -11.92 -8.56 -41.98
N CYS A 250 -12.99 -7.79 -42.18
CA CYS A 250 -14.24 -7.87 -41.44
C CYS A 250 -15.42 -8.01 -42.39
N THR A 251 -16.47 -8.71 -41.97
CA THR A 251 -17.73 -8.85 -42.71
C THR A 251 -18.78 -7.87 -42.18
N VAL A 252 -19.37 -7.10 -43.06
CA VAL A 252 -20.51 -6.24 -42.76
C VAL A 252 -21.72 -7.10 -42.35
N GLN A 253 -22.25 -6.84 -41.16
CA GLN A 253 -23.41 -7.55 -40.61
C GLN A 253 -24.69 -6.73 -40.81
N GLU A 254 -24.62 -5.46 -40.49
CA GLU A 254 -25.78 -4.56 -40.54
C GLU A 254 -25.37 -3.15 -40.98
N ILE A 255 -26.28 -2.44 -41.65
CA ILE A 255 -26.08 -1.03 -41.97
C ILE A 255 -27.33 -0.25 -41.59
N LYS A 256 -27.16 0.87 -40.90
CA LYS A 256 -28.22 1.81 -40.56
C LYS A 256 -27.91 3.18 -41.16
N THR A 257 -28.76 3.62 -42.03
CA THR A 257 -28.69 4.97 -42.63
C THR A 257 -29.58 5.96 -41.89
N ASN A 258 -29.24 7.24 -41.94
CA ASN A 258 -29.93 8.29 -41.17
C ASN A 258 -30.01 7.94 -39.66
N ALA A 259 -28.94 7.45 -39.13
CA ALA A 259 -28.73 6.99 -37.75
C ALA A 259 -27.68 7.86 -37.05
N GLY A 260 -26.84 7.26 -36.22
CA GLY A 260 -25.71 7.93 -35.58
C GLY A 260 -25.71 7.85 -34.04
N THR A 261 -26.83 7.42 -33.45
CA THR A 261 -26.99 7.24 -32.02
C THR A 261 -27.26 5.79 -31.63
N GLY A 262 -26.84 4.84 -32.48
CA GLY A 262 -26.80 3.43 -32.13
C GLY A 262 -25.72 3.10 -31.10
N SER A 263 -25.59 1.85 -30.78
CA SER A 263 -24.54 1.31 -29.89
C SER A 263 -23.90 0.08 -30.50
N LEU A 264 -22.71 -0.29 -30.03
CA LEU A 264 -21.97 -1.41 -30.58
C LEU A 264 -22.69 -2.78 -30.43
N GLY A 265 -23.38 -2.97 -29.31
CA GLY A 265 -24.08 -4.22 -29.03
C GLY A 265 -23.12 -5.43 -28.98
N SER A 266 -23.42 -6.46 -29.76
CA SER A 266 -22.61 -7.70 -29.83
C SER A 266 -21.61 -7.72 -31.00
N TYR A 267 -21.51 -6.65 -31.79
CA TYR A 267 -20.58 -6.57 -32.90
C TYR A 267 -19.16 -6.25 -32.45
N ASP A 268 -18.17 -6.66 -33.24
CA ASP A 268 -16.77 -6.43 -32.91
C ASP A 268 -16.37 -4.96 -33.10
N LEU A 269 -16.91 -4.32 -34.12
CA LEU A 269 -16.71 -2.89 -34.40
C LEU A 269 -17.89 -2.29 -35.20
N CYS A 270 -17.95 -0.96 -35.13
CA CYS A 270 -18.88 -0.16 -35.94
C CYS A 270 -18.15 1.03 -36.56
N LEU A 271 -18.31 1.26 -37.87
CA LEU A 271 -17.91 2.47 -38.54
C LEU A 271 -19.11 3.44 -38.59
N VAL A 272 -18.89 4.65 -38.13
CA VAL A 272 -19.91 5.71 -38.15
C VAL A 272 -19.39 6.86 -39.01
N GLY A 273 -20.06 7.11 -40.13
CA GLY A 273 -19.68 8.16 -41.10
C GLY A 273 -20.68 9.29 -41.14
N ARG A 274 -20.20 10.56 -41.16
CA ARG A 274 -21.02 11.76 -41.29
C ARG A 274 -20.70 12.58 -42.56
N GLY A 275 -21.63 13.43 -42.93
CA GLY A 275 -21.48 14.28 -44.14
C GLY A 275 -21.36 13.44 -45.42
N ASP A 276 -20.37 13.73 -46.24
CA ASP A 276 -20.07 12.93 -47.45
C ASP A 276 -19.73 11.47 -47.14
N LYS A 277 -19.22 11.18 -45.94
CA LYS A 277 -18.90 9.82 -45.49
C LYS A 277 -20.16 9.02 -45.14
N GLN A 278 -21.28 9.66 -44.81
CA GLN A 278 -22.57 9.02 -44.64
C GLN A 278 -23.01 8.33 -45.96
N GLN A 279 -22.95 9.07 -47.07
CA GLN A 279 -23.33 8.54 -48.37
C GLN A 279 -22.32 7.49 -48.88
N LEU A 280 -21.04 7.69 -48.55
CA LEU A 280 -20.00 6.76 -48.92
C LEU A 280 -20.20 5.40 -48.24
N LEU A 281 -20.37 5.36 -46.92
CA LEU A 281 -20.60 4.13 -46.15
C LEU A 281 -21.93 3.44 -46.53
N ALA A 282 -22.95 4.19 -46.92
CA ALA A 282 -24.24 3.66 -47.35
C ALA A 282 -24.15 2.81 -48.64
N LYS A 283 -23.04 2.83 -49.38
CA LYS A 283 -22.81 1.94 -50.55
C LYS A 283 -22.51 0.50 -50.20
N LEU A 284 -22.14 0.24 -48.95
CA LEU A 284 -21.88 -1.09 -48.44
C LEU A 284 -23.22 -1.85 -48.26
N ALA A 285 -23.15 -3.17 -48.23
CA ALA A 285 -24.27 -4.07 -47.97
C ALA A 285 -23.84 -5.18 -46.99
N ALA A 286 -24.83 -5.77 -46.29
CA ALA A 286 -24.57 -6.95 -45.47
C ALA A 286 -23.91 -8.05 -46.29
N GLY A 287 -22.86 -8.68 -45.76
CA GLY A 287 -22.02 -9.66 -46.45
C GLY A 287 -20.78 -9.07 -47.14
N ASP A 288 -20.72 -7.75 -47.36
CA ASP A 288 -19.50 -7.14 -47.94
C ASP A 288 -18.29 -7.32 -47.02
N GLN A 289 -17.11 -7.50 -47.65
CA GLN A 289 -15.83 -7.58 -46.93
C GLN A 289 -15.21 -6.18 -46.86
N VAL A 290 -14.88 -5.73 -45.68
CA VAL A 290 -14.16 -4.46 -45.44
C VAL A 290 -12.85 -4.77 -44.75
N THR A 291 -11.75 -4.34 -45.33
CA THR A 291 -10.43 -4.42 -44.67
C THR A 291 -10.21 -3.20 -43.82
N ILE A 292 -10.04 -3.42 -42.54
CA ILE A 292 -9.64 -2.40 -41.57
C ILE A 292 -8.12 -2.46 -41.43
N ASN A 293 -7.48 -1.33 -41.71
CA ASN A 293 -6.03 -1.16 -41.53
C ASN A 293 -5.80 0.06 -40.65
N TYR A 294 -5.15 -0.12 -39.52
CA TYR A 294 -4.77 0.96 -38.62
C TYR A 294 -3.37 0.72 -38.06
N GLY A 295 -2.70 1.78 -37.67
CA GLY A 295 -1.37 1.72 -37.11
C GLY A 295 -0.82 3.09 -36.77
N TRP A 296 0.44 3.10 -36.42
CA TRP A 296 1.21 4.31 -36.16
C TRP A 296 2.46 4.30 -37.04
N SER A 297 2.65 5.38 -37.75
CA SER A 297 3.84 5.61 -38.56
C SER A 297 4.76 6.64 -37.91
N SER A 298 6.06 6.51 -38.13
CA SER A 298 7.04 7.54 -37.78
C SER A 298 6.65 8.89 -38.40
N ALA A 299 7.17 9.99 -37.82
CA ALA A 299 6.83 11.34 -38.25
C ALA A 299 7.12 11.60 -39.75
N ASP A 300 8.11 10.93 -40.32
CA ASP A 300 8.46 10.96 -41.73
C ASP A 300 7.67 9.96 -42.60
N GLY A 301 6.82 9.15 -41.99
CA GLY A 301 6.00 8.13 -42.65
C GLY A 301 6.76 6.92 -43.19
N THR A 302 8.05 6.79 -42.88
CA THR A 302 8.93 5.74 -43.43
C THR A 302 8.78 4.39 -42.73
N VAL A 303 8.34 4.37 -41.47
CA VAL A 303 8.21 3.15 -40.66
C VAL A 303 6.82 3.03 -40.07
N THR A 304 6.21 1.86 -40.30
CA THR A 304 4.92 1.49 -39.64
C THR A 304 5.09 0.09 -39.04
N PRO A 305 5.52 -0.02 -37.79
CA PRO A 305 5.74 -1.32 -37.16
C PRO A 305 4.42 -2.03 -36.84
N GLU A 306 4.45 -3.36 -36.73
CA GLU A 306 3.37 -4.14 -36.14
C GLU A 306 3.45 -4.00 -34.60
N ILE A 307 2.56 -3.20 -34.03
CA ILE A 307 2.60 -2.84 -32.62
C ILE A 307 1.64 -3.70 -31.80
N GLU A 308 2.16 -4.31 -30.74
CA GLU A 308 1.37 -5.10 -29.78
C GLU A 308 0.85 -4.23 -28.62
N GLN A 309 1.69 -3.34 -28.08
CA GLN A 309 1.36 -2.42 -26.99
C GLN A 309 1.77 -1.00 -27.33
N LEU A 310 0.93 -0.03 -27.04
CA LEU A 310 1.27 1.39 -27.22
C LEU A 310 0.57 2.24 -26.18
N ILE A 311 1.32 3.20 -25.64
CA ILE A 311 0.78 4.23 -24.78
C ILE A 311 1.33 5.58 -25.18
N GLY A 312 0.45 6.56 -25.25
CA GLY A 312 0.83 7.92 -25.57
C GLY A 312 1.23 8.73 -24.34
N GLY A 313 2.09 9.69 -24.56
CA GLY A 313 2.50 10.70 -23.60
C GLY A 313 2.31 12.11 -24.13
N ASN A 314 3.14 13.04 -23.65
CA ASN A 314 3.16 14.40 -24.17
C ASN A 314 4.19 14.53 -25.31
N ALA A 315 5.47 14.36 -25.01
CA ALA A 315 6.56 14.72 -25.91
C ALA A 315 7.75 13.76 -25.78
N ILE A 316 8.46 13.59 -26.87
CA ILE A 316 9.80 13.03 -26.86
C ILE A 316 10.76 14.13 -26.38
N VAL A 317 11.26 13.99 -25.16
CA VAL A 317 12.12 15.00 -24.49
C VAL A 317 13.60 14.65 -24.55
N MET A 318 13.95 13.39 -24.87
CA MET A 318 15.30 12.95 -25.18
C MET A 318 15.26 11.95 -26.35
N LYS A 319 16.19 12.07 -27.27
CA LYS A 319 16.34 11.19 -28.43
C LYS A 319 17.82 10.93 -28.69
N ASP A 320 18.21 9.66 -28.84
CA ASP A 320 19.60 9.23 -29.07
C ASP A 320 20.59 9.88 -28.06
N GLY A 321 20.20 10.01 -26.80
CA GLY A 321 20.95 10.62 -25.70
C GLY A 321 20.96 12.16 -25.71
N ILE A 322 20.28 12.79 -26.67
CA ILE A 322 20.26 14.26 -26.82
C ILE A 322 18.88 14.79 -26.38
N LYS A 323 18.89 15.79 -25.48
CA LYS A 323 17.67 16.49 -25.07
C LYS A 323 17.08 17.27 -26.24
N THR A 324 15.77 17.12 -26.47
CA THR A 324 15.07 17.84 -27.53
C THR A 324 14.67 19.26 -27.10
N GLY A 325 14.35 20.14 -28.07
CA GLY A 325 13.82 21.49 -27.80
C GLY A 325 12.50 21.47 -27.03
N ARG A 326 11.76 20.33 -27.02
CA ARG A 326 10.51 20.19 -26.27
C ARG A 326 10.67 20.37 -24.74
N ASN A 327 11.89 20.23 -24.21
CA ASN A 327 12.19 20.52 -22.81
C ASN A 327 12.06 21.99 -22.44
N THR A 328 12.35 22.91 -23.36
CA THR A 328 12.38 24.35 -23.13
C THR A 328 11.24 25.10 -23.80
N ASP A 329 10.77 24.61 -24.93
CA ASP A 329 9.78 25.30 -25.77
C ASP A 329 8.37 25.17 -25.23
N GLU A 330 8.14 24.21 -24.35
CA GLU A 330 6.87 23.98 -23.70
C GLU A 330 6.90 24.32 -22.22
N SER A 331 6.01 25.21 -21.81
CA SER A 331 5.84 25.63 -20.41
C SER A 331 5.62 24.42 -19.48
N TYR A 332 4.82 23.43 -19.89
CA TYR A 332 4.59 22.22 -19.12
C TYR A 332 5.87 21.42 -18.87
N ASN A 333 6.77 21.34 -19.84
CA ASN A 333 8.00 20.57 -19.73
C ASN A 333 9.10 21.33 -18.95
N SER A 334 9.19 22.66 -19.13
CA SER A 334 10.18 23.49 -18.46
C SER A 334 9.88 23.78 -16.98
N GLN A 335 8.61 23.74 -16.56
CA GLN A 335 8.22 23.97 -15.17
C GLN A 335 8.54 22.76 -14.28
N VAL A 336 8.56 23.02 -12.96
CA VAL A 336 8.85 22.04 -11.93
C VAL A 336 7.57 21.35 -11.46
N TYR A 337 7.45 20.05 -11.76
CA TYR A 337 6.36 19.20 -11.32
C TYR A 337 6.91 17.87 -10.74
N SER A 338 6.08 17.08 -10.06
CA SER A 338 6.29 15.63 -10.02
C SER A 338 6.21 15.10 -11.44
N ARG A 339 7.02 14.12 -11.80
CA ARG A 339 7.14 13.67 -13.18
C ARG A 339 6.92 12.17 -13.32
N THR A 340 6.28 11.78 -14.40
CA THR A 340 6.29 10.43 -14.93
C THR A 340 6.91 10.43 -16.31
N GLY A 341 7.82 9.50 -16.57
CA GLY A 341 8.44 9.33 -17.88
C GLY A 341 8.71 7.87 -18.20
N PHE A 342 8.70 7.54 -19.48
CA PHE A 342 9.08 6.23 -20.00
C PHE A 342 10.21 6.39 -21.00
N GLY A 343 11.18 5.48 -20.95
CA GLY A 343 12.33 5.57 -21.83
C GLY A 343 12.88 4.22 -22.22
N LYS A 344 13.85 4.22 -23.13
CA LYS A 344 14.55 3.02 -23.57
C LYS A 344 16.06 3.25 -23.63
N ASN A 345 16.82 2.13 -23.59
CA ASN A 345 18.22 2.14 -23.96
C ASN A 345 18.43 2.19 -25.50
N ALA A 346 19.67 2.34 -25.93
CA ALA A 346 20.01 2.40 -27.35
C ALA A 346 19.54 1.19 -28.15
N ASP A 347 19.64 -0.01 -27.57
CA ASP A 347 19.25 -1.27 -28.24
C ASP A 347 17.74 -1.46 -28.32
N GLY A 348 16.95 -0.71 -27.52
CA GLY A 348 15.50 -0.86 -27.46
C GLY A 348 15.02 -2.16 -26.80
N ASN A 349 15.84 -2.77 -25.97
CA ASN A 349 15.54 -4.01 -25.24
C ASN A 349 15.37 -3.80 -23.73
N LYS A 350 15.53 -2.56 -23.24
CA LYS A 350 15.25 -2.18 -21.86
C LYS A 350 14.25 -1.04 -21.79
N LEU A 351 13.23 -1.22 -20.97
CA LEU A 351 12.27 -0.17 -20.63
C LEU A 351 12.65 0.44 -19.27
N TYR A 352 12.65 1.78 -19.23
CA TYR A 352 12.76 2.56 -18.00
C TYR A 352 11.44 3.27 -17.72
N ILE A 353 10.91 3.07 -16.52
CA ILE A 353 9.77 3.81 -15.98
C ILE A 353 10.28 4.64 -14.82
N ILE A 354 10.09 5.95 -14.86
CA ILE A 354 10.53 6.85 -13.80
C ILE A 354 9.35 7.65 -13.25
N VAL A 355 9.31 7.78 -11.92
CA VAL A 355 8.44 8.72 -11.22
C VAL A 355 9.27 9.52 -10.23
N ILE A 356 9.23 10.85 -10.37
CA ILE A 356 9.94 11.81 -9.52
C ILE A 356 8.90 12.55 -8.68
N ASP A 357 9.07 12.55 -7.37
CA ASP A 357 8.13 13.17 -6.45
C ASP A 357 8.24 14.70 -6.43
N LYS A 358 7.13 15.36 -6.08
CA LYS A 358 7.07 16.76 -5.63
C LYS A 358 6.19 16.86 -4.41
N SER A 359 6.75 16.44 -3.28
CA SER A 359 6.02 16.28 -2.01
C SER A 359 7.01 16.12 -0.87
N THR A 360 6.52 16.14 0.35
CA THR A 360 7.32 15.79 1.53
C THR A 360 6.95 14.39 1.98
N ASP A 361 7.91 13.49 1.88
CA ASP A 361 7.80 12.13 2.39
C ASP A 361 8.20 12.12 3.88
N PRO A 362 7.44 11.46 4.77
CA PRO A 362 7.75 11.44 6.19
C PRO A 362 9.07 10.70 6.52
N VAL A 363 9.51 9.79 5.65
CA VAL A 363 10.72 8.99 5.83
C VAL A 363 11.88 9.57 5.03
N TYR A 364 11.64 9.91 3.75
CA TYR A 364 12.69 10.28 2.80
C TYR A 364 12.83 11.80 2.61
N GLY A 365 12.04 12.60 3.32
CA GLY A 365 12.12 14.05 3.30
C GLY A 365 11.50 14.69 2.04
N THR A 366 11.79 15.98 1.84
CA THR A 366 11.17 16.77 0.78
C THR A 366 11.82 16.51 -0.57
N SER A 367 11.00 16.27 -1.60
CA SER A 367 11.34 16.26 -3.02
C SER A 367 10.76 17.50 -3.68
N ALA A 368 11.62 18.27 -4.34
CA ALA A 368 11.23 19.54 -4.96
C ALA A 368 10.48 19.39 -6.29
N GLY A 369 10.50 18.19 -6.87
CA GLY A 369 10.09 17.97 -8.26
C GLY A 369 11.13 18.52 -9.26
N CYS A 370 10.88 18.33 -10.55
CA CYS A 370 11.82 18.77 -11.57
C CYS A 370 11.17 19.13 -12.91
N SER A 371 11.95 19.73 -13.81
CA SER A 371 11.64 19.86 -15.23
C SER A 371 11.91 18.53 -15.95
N THR A 372 11.40 18.38 -17.17
CA THR A 372 11.69 17.20 -18.00
C THR A 372 13.17 17.11 -18.37
N SER A 373 13.86 18.25 -18.51
CA SER A 373 15.32 18.28 -18.75
C SER A 373 16.12 17.58 -17.65
N VAL A 374 15.75 17.82 -16.38
CA VAL A 374 16.37 17.13 -15.23
C VAL A 374 15.99 15.65 -15.20
N MET A 375 14.74 15.30 -15.52
CA MET A 375 14.33 13.91 -15.66
C MET A 375 15.16 13.17 -16.73
N CYS A 376 15.49 13.83 -17.85
CA CYS A 376 16.37 13.25 -18.86
C CYS A 376 17.79 13.00 -18.31
N ASP A 377 18.37 13.92 -17.55
CA ASP A 377 19.68 13.72 -16.92
C ASP A 377 19.70 12.50 -16.02
N ILE A 378 18.64 12.35 -15.21
CA ILE A 378 18.50 11.21 -14.31
C ILE A 378 18.40 9.90 -15.11
N LEU A 379 17.54 9.84 -16.13
CA LEU A 379 17.38 8.64 -16.95
C LEU A 379 18.63 8.30 -17.75
N ALA A 380 19.36 9.31 -18.26
CA ALA A 380 20.64 9.10 -18.96
C ALA A 380 21.69 8.46 -18.05
N HIS A 381 21.70 8.81 -16.74
CA HIS A 381 22.57 8.18 -15.75
C HIS A 381 22.35 6.65 -15.66
N PHE A 382 21.13 6.19 -15.84
CA PHE A 382 20.77 4.77 -15.84
C PHE A 382 20.89 4.10 -17.22
N GLY A 383 21.43 4.80 -18.23
CA GLY A 383 21.65 4.25 -19.57
C GLY A 383 20.48 4.41 -20.54
N CYS A 384 19.48 5.23 -20.19
CA CYS A 384 18.38 5.55 -21.07
C CYS A 384 18.83 6.55 -22.15
N THR A 385 18.43 6.35 -23.40
CA THR A 385 18.78 7.22 -24.54
C THR A 385 17.59 7.99 -25.11
N ASP A 386 16.39 7.41 -25.02
CA ASP A 386 15.18 8.05 -25.54
C ASP A 386 14.12 8.10 -24.46
N VAL A 387 13.47 9.26 -24.30
CA VAL A 387 12.50 9.51 -23.23
C VAL A 387 11.25 10.18 -23.75
N CYS A 388 10.09 9.61 -23.42
CA CYS A 388 8.78 10.23 -23.57
C CYS A 388 8.25 10.65 -22.20
N THR A 389 7.83 11.91 -22.06
CA THR A 389 7.20 12.41 -20.83
C THR A 389 5.70 12.10 -20.83
N MET A 390 5.18 11.71 -19.67
CA MET A 390 3.79 11.33 -19.44
C MET A 390 3.03 12.41 -18.64
N ASP A 391 1.78 12.13 -18.28
CA ASP A 391 1.02 12.98 -17.37
C ASP A 391 1.67 13.01 -15.98
N ALA A 392 1.76 14.20 -15.43
CA ALA A 392 2.56 14.55 -14.26
C ALA A 392 1.69 15.20 -13.17
N GLY A 393 2.31 15.82 -12.18
CA GLY A 393 1.59 16.44 -11.08
C GLY A 393 0.85 15.41 -10.23
N GLY A 394 -0.42 15.67 -9.94
CA GLY A 394 -1.26 14.76 -9.14
C GLY A 394 -1.44 13.35 -9.74
N SER A 395 -1.14 13.17 -11.03
CA SER A 395 -1.23 11.87 -11.70
C SER A 395 0.01 11.00 -11.56
N ALA A 396 1.17 11.60 -11.20
CA ALA A 396 2.45 10.89 -11.13
C ALA A 396 2.43 9.82 -10.03
N GLN A 397 2.41 8.56 -10.42
CA GLN A 397 2.31 7.40 -9.55
C GLN A 397 3.12 6.23 -10.09
N MET A 398 3.88 5.57 -9.21
CA MET A 398 4.53 4.30 -9.48
C MET A 398 3.97 3.23 -8.56
N LEU A 399 3.55 2.13 -9.15
CA LEU A 399 3.09 0.93 -8.47
C LEU A 399 4.21 -0.11 -8.50
N VAL A 400 4.51 -0.69 -7.34
CA VAL A 400 5.37 -1.87 -7.19
C VAL A 400 4.70 -2.78 -6.19
N ASP A 401 4.70 -4.07 -6.45
CA ASP A 401 4.06 -5.09 -5.61
C ASP A 401 2.64 -4.70 -5.16
N GLY A 402 1.82 -4.25 -6.12
CA GLY A 402 0.42 -3.92 -5.89
C GLY A 402 0.15 -2.65 -5.08
N LYS A 403 1.16 -1.87 -4.72
CA LYS A 403 1.06 -0.62 -3.94
C LYS A 403 1.66 0.56 -4.69
N VAL A 404 1.07 1.73 -4.55
CA VAL A 404 1.70 2.98 -4.98
C VAL A 404 2.78 3.33 -3.96
N ILE A 405 4.06 3.34 -4.43
CA ILE A 405 5.23 3.42 -3.55
C ILE A 405 5.85 4.81 -3.48
N ASN A 406 5.49 5.71 -4.35
CA ASN A 406 5.94 7.10 -4.33
C ASN A 406 5.00 7.99 -3.51
N THR A 407 5.50 9.13 -3.04
CA THR A 407 4.68 10.10 -2.29
C THR A 407 4.00 11.04 -3.26
N THR A 408 2.69 10.84 -3.45
CA THR A 408 1.90 11.65 -4.41
C THR A 408 1.74 13.09 -3.94
N THR A 409 1.55 14.03 -4.87
CA THR A 409 1.29 15.44 -4.54
C THR A 409 -0.10 15.67 -3.93
N GLU A 410 -0.99 14.70 -4.06
CA GLU A 410 -2.32 14.69 -3.45
C GLU A 410 -2.32 13.79 -2.21
N SER A 411 -3.28 14.00 -1.31
CA SER A 411 -3.40 13.23 -0.06
C SER A 411 -3.66 11.73 -0.26
N SER A 412 -4.06 11.34 -1.48
CA SER A 412 -4.21 9.93 -1.88
C SER A 412 -3.94 9.78 -3.37
N PRO A 413 -3.48 8.60 -3.84
CA PRO A 413 -3.28 8.33 -5.26
C PRO A 413 -4.53 8.60 -6.08
N ARG A 414 -4.39 9.40 -7.14
CA ARG A 414 -5.47 9.78 -8.08
C ARG A 414 -5.87 8.57 -8.92
N ALA A 415 -7.16 8.44 -9.23
CA ALA A 415 -7.60 7.55 -10.30
C ALA A 415 -7.16 8.10 -11.66
N VAL A 416 -6.54 7.28 -12.51
CA VAL A 416 -5.97 7.63 -13.82
C VAL A 416 -6.68 6.89 -14.95
N ALA A 417 -6.63 7.42 -16.17
CA ALA A 417 -7.30 6.82 -17.31
C ALA A 417 -6.59 5.55 -17.81
N ASN A 418 -5.27 5.56 -17.80
CA ASN A 418 -4.46 4.44 -18.24
C ASN A 418 -3.04 4.48 -17.63
N GLY A 419 -2.28 3.43 -17.92
CA GLY A 419 -0.89 3.28 -17.56
C GLY A 419 -0.26 2.06 -18.24
N TRP A 420 0.99 1.78 -17.95
CA TRP A 420 1.62 0.50 -18.29
C TRP A 420 1.85 -0.32 -17.04
N PHE A 421 1.53 -1.60 -17.14
CA PHE A 421 1.86 -2.61 -16.15
C PHE A 421 2.92 -3.56 -16.68
N VAL A 422 3.86 -3.87 -15.82
CA VAL A 422 4.89 -4.89 -16.00
C VAL A 422 4.48 -6.12 -15.22
N TYR A 423 4.47 -7.26 -15.87
CA TYR A 423 4.01 -8.52 -15.30
C TYR A 423 5.14 -9.53 -15.19
N SER A 424 5.08 -10.37 -14.18
CA SER A 424 5.67 -11.70 -14.22
C SER A 424 4.67 -12.68 -14.84
N ILE A 425 5.12 -13.42 -15.85
CA ILE A 425 4.42 -14.55 -16.48
C ILE A 425 5.14 -15.87 -16.20
N ALA A 426 6.06 -15.88 -15.24
CA ALA A 426 6.73 -17.09 -14.82
C ALA A 426 5.75 -18.07 -14.18
N PRO A 427 5.97 -19.39 -14.37
CA PRO A 427 5.23 -20.39 -13.62
C PRO A 427 5.35 -20.14 -12.11
N LYS A 428 4.25 -20.38 -11.37
CA LYS A 428 4.31 -20.32 -9.91
C LYS A 428 5.29 -21.37 -9.38
N ASP A 429 6.29 -20.92 -8.63
CA ASP A 429 7.29 -21.75 -8.01
C ASP A 429 7.65 -21.14 -6.65
N GLU A 430 7.38 -21.88 -5.59
CA GLU A 430 7.68 -21.47 -4.21
C GLU A 430 9.05 -21.99 -3.75
N THR A 431 9.81 -22.62 -4.63
CA THR A 431 11.13 -23.16 -4.32
C THR A 431 12.15 -22.02 -4.27
N VAL A 432 12.81 -21.85 -3.12
CA VAL A 432 13.86 -20.85 -2.98
C VAL A 432 15.09 -21.29 -3.78
N ALA A 433 15.51 -20.44 -4.71
CA ALA A 433 16.69 -20.65 -5.57
C ALA A 433 17.78 -19.59 -5.32
N ARG A 434 17.43 -18.42 -4.76
CA ARG A 434 18.36 -17.33 -4.45
C ARG A 434 17.89 -16.58 -3.21
N LEU A 435 18.85 -16.09 -2.41
CA LEU A 435 18.63 -15.16 -1.31
C LEU A 435 19.26 -13.81 -1.63
N GLU A 436 18.73 -12.77 -1.01
CA GLU A 436 19.27 -11.40 -1.07
C GLU A 436 18.99 -10.68 0.25
N PHE A 437 19.97 -9.95 0.78
CA PHE A 437 19.68 -9.05 1.90
C PHE A 437 18.86 -7.86 1.41
N TYR A 438 17.86 -7.47 2.17
CA TYR A 438 17.03 -6.29 1.83
C TYR A 438 17.87 -5.01 1.74
N GLU A 439 18.92 -4.91 2.55
CA GLU A 439 19.86 -3.80 2.59
C GLU A 439 21.24 -4.25 2.14
N ASN A 440 21.88 -3.51 1.23
CA ASN A 440 23.17 -3.87 0.65
C ASN A 440 24.38 -3.63 1.56
N ASN A 441 24.27 -2.74 2.55
CA ASN A 441 25.30 -2.46 3.53
C ASN A 441 24.65 -2.33 4.90
N LEU A 442 24.80 -3.36 5.70
CA LEU A 442 24.21 -3.40 7.02
C LEU A 442 25.08 -2.60 8.00
N GLN A 443 24.42 -1.90 8.90
CA GLN A 443 25.10 -1.20 10.00
C GLN A 443 24.42 -1.56 11.31
N ALA A 444 25.19 -1.65 12.38
CA ALA A 444 24.67 -1.90 13.71
C ALA A 444 25.45 -1.12 14.76
N PRO A 445 24.82 -0.64 15.85
CA PRO A 445 25.51 -0.11 17.00
C PRO A 445 26.25 -1.23 17.74
N PRO A 446 27.32 -0.92 18.48
CA PRO A 446 27.97 -1.89 19.35
C PRO A 446 26.98 -2.53 20.34
N TYR A 447 27.12 -3.83 20.57
CA TYR A 447 26.34 -4.64 21.51
C TYR A 447 24.84 -4.78 21.16
N SER A 448 24.41 -4.26 20.03
CA SER A 448 23.01 -4.42 19.59
C SER A 448 22.74 -5.81 19.04
N THR A 449 21.47 -6.20 19.09
CA THR A 449 20.96 -7.38 18.38
C THR A 449 20.21 -6.95 17.13
N TYR A 450 20.39 -7.67 16.03
CA TYR A 450 19.80 -7.36 14.74
C TYR A 450 19.44 -8.62 13.97
N SER A 451 18.24 -8.69 13.46
CA SER A 451 17.81 -9.76 12.56
C SER A 451 17.57 -9.16 11.16
N PRO A 452 18.55 -9.28 10.25
CA PRO A 452 18.44 -8.68 8.93
C PRO A 452 17.26 -9.27 8.16
N LYS A 453 16.60 -8.41 7.39
CA LYS A 453 15.57 -8.84 6.47
C LYS A 453 16.23 -9.49 5.26
N VAL A 454 15.81 -10.72 4.93
CA VAL A 454 16.28 -11.47 3.77
C VAL A 454 15.11 -11.73 2.83
N ILE A 455 15.33 -11.51 1.54
CA ILE A 455 14.39 -11.80 0.48
C ILE A 455 14.76 -13.13 -0.15
N ALA A 456 13.78 -13.96 -0.39
CA ALA A 456 13.95 -15.23 -1.11
C ALA A 456 13.30 -15.15 -2.50
N TYR A 457 14.01 -15.63 -3.51
CA TYR A 457 13.58 -15.67 -4.90
C TYR A 457 13.54 -17.10 -5.41
N ASN A 458 12.63 -17.38 -6.33
CA ASN A 458 12.64 -18.62 -7.08
C ASN A 458 13.63 -18.57 -8.27
N GLN A 459 13.72 -19.66 -9.04
CA GLN A 459 14.62 -19.76 -10.19
C GLN A 459 14.29 -18.80 -11.35
N TYR A 460 13.11 -18.22 -11.38
CA TYR A 460 12.67 -17.28 -12.41
C TYR A 460 12.93 -15.82 -12.04
N GLY A 461 13.22 -15.55 -10.77
CA GLY A 461 13.42 -14.19 -10.23
C GLY A 461 12.15 -13.60 -9.58
N ASP A 462 11.05 -14.36 -9.45
CA ASP A 462 9.92 -13.94 -8.64
C ASP A 462 10.25 -14.02 -7.15
N ILE A 463 9.73 -13.10 -6.36
CA ILE A 463 9.86 -13.10 -4.91
C ILE A 463 8.98 -14.21 -4.32
N VAL A 464 9.61 -15.16 -3.63
CA VAL A 464 8.94 -16.20 -2.84
C VAL A 464 8.53 -15.64 -1.47
N SER A 465 9.40 -14.84 -0.86
CA SER A 465 9.14 -14.18 0.42
C SER A 465 9.94 -12.89 0.51
N GLU A 466 9.29 -11.78 0.86
CA GLU A 466 9.95 -10.50 1.14
C GLU A 466 10.60 -10.45 2.53
N ASP A 467 10.20 -11.32 3.44
CA ASP A 467 10.72 -11.44 4.79
C ASP A 467 10.92 -12.92 5.12
N PHE A 468 11.90 -13.52 4.41
CA PHE A 468 12.24 -14.92 4.58
C PHE A 468 12.96 -15.11 5.92
N ARG A 469 12.54 -16.10 6.71
CA ARG A 469 13.06 -16.31 8.06
C ARG A 469 13.65 -17.71 8.30
N ASP A 470 13.60 -18.58 7.31
CA ASP A 470 14.11 -19.95 7.43
C ASP A 470 15.57 -20.05 6.93
N PHE A 471 16.45 -19.21 7.51
CA PHE A 471 17.87 -19.19 7.21
C PHE A 471 18.69 -19.18 8.50
N THR A 472 19.99 -19.42 8.38
CA THR A 472 20.96 -19.25 9.45
C THR A 472 21.98 -18.19 9.07
N LEU A 473 22.36 -17.36 10.06
CA LEU A 473 23.43 -16.39 9.92
C LEU A 473 24.78 -16.96 10.36
N SER A 474 25.81 -16.55 9.64
CA SER A 474 27.21 -16.61 10.08
C SER A 474 27.88 -15.27 9.82
N CYS A 475 28.92 -14.94 10.56
CA CYS A 475 29.64 -13.67 10.41
C CYS A 475 31.09 -13.80 10.79
N ASP A 476 31.91 -12.81 10.37
CA ASP A 476 33.29 -12.70 10.86
C ASP A 476 33.30 -12.44 12.36
N GLU A 477 34.15 -13.14 13.11
CA GLU A 477 34.29 -13.03 14.57
C GLU A 477 34.64 -11.59 15.02
N SER A 478 35.27 -10.81 14.13
CA SER A 478 35.67 -9.43 14.42
C SER A 478 34.49 -8.46 14.58
N ILE A 479 33.32 -8.77 13.99
CA ILE A 479 32.14 -7.89 14.03
C ILE A 479 31.09 -8.34 15.06
N GLY A 480 31.13 -9.59 15.51
CA GLY A 480 30.18 -10.10 16.49
C GLY A 480 29.91 -11.59 16.40
N THR A 481 28.75 -12.02 16.81
CA THR A 481 28.33 -13.42 16.82
C THR A 481 26.93 -13.58 16.20
N CYS A 482 26.64 -14.78 15.68
CA CYS A 482 25.35 -15.12 15.10
C CYS A 482 24.70 -16.30 15.82
N ASN A 483 23.40 -16.24 16.03
CA ASN A 483 22.60 -17.34 16.57
C ASN A 483 21.26 -17.42 15.81
N GLY A 484 21.07 -18.50 15.03
CA GLY A 484 19.92 -18.62 14.13
C GLY A 484 19.88 -17.45 13.14
N THR A 485 18.81 -16.66 13.15
CA THR A 485 18.61 -15.48 12.30
C THR A 485 19.05 -14.17 12.96
N THR A 486 19.64 -14.22 14.16
CA THR A 486 20.01 -13.03 14.92
C THR A 486 21.52 -12.84 14.94
N PHE A 487 21.96 -11.65 14.57
CA PHE A 487 23.31 -11.15 14.74
C PHE A 487 23.40 -10.34 16.03
N THR A 488 24.47 -10.52 16.81
CA THR A 488 24.81 -9.69 17.97
C THR A 488 26.14 -8.99 17.70
N ALA A 489 26.10 -7.67 17.67
CA ALA A 489 27.26 -6.85 17.37
C ALA A 489 28.33 -6.91 18.49
N GLY A 490 29.58 -6.96 18.09
CA GLY A 490 30.72 -6.77 19.00
C GLY A 490 30.84 -5.33 19.51
N GLY A 491 31.75 -5.11 20.47
CA GLY A 491 31.95 -3.78 21.05
C GLY A 491 32.91 -2.86 20.27
N SER A 492 33.56 -3.35 19.21
CA SER A 492 34.56 -2.59 18.46
C SER A 492 34.01 -2.05 17.13
N PHE A 493 34.34 -0.79 16.83
CA PHE A 493 34.02 -0.18 15.53
C PHE A 493 34.86 -0.83 14.43
N THR A 494 34.23 -1.67 13.64
CA THR A 494 34.89 -2.45 12.57
C THR A 494 33.87 -2.86 11.52
N SER A 495 34.34 -3.46 10.45
CA SER A 495 33.47 -4.07 9.46
C SER A 495 33.95 -5.46 9.07
N GLY A 496 33.04 -6.29 8.67
CA GLY A 496 33.25 -7.66 8.24
C GLY A 496 32.09 -8.16 7.40
N GLN A 497 32.10 -9.42 7.09
CA GLN A 497 31.08 -10.06 6.28
C GLN A 497 30.04 -10.76 7.18
N ILE A 498 28.77 -10.65 6.79
CA ILE A 498 27.67 -11.44 7.32
C ILE A 498 27.05 -12.26 6.19
N THR A 499 26.72 -13.50 6.45
CA THR A 499 26.23 -14.46 5.45
C THR A 499 24.95 -15.12 5.94
N ALA A 500 23.88 -15.08 5.12
CA ALA A 500 22.67 -15.86 5.32
C ALA A 500 22.73 -17.13 4.47
N THR A 501 22.35 -18.26 5.07
CA THR A 501 22.39 -19.57 4.39
C THR A 501 21.09 -20.34 4.61
N TYR A 502 20.53 -20.88 3.52
CA TYR A 502 19.37 -21.76 3.50
C TYR A 502 19.60 -22.90 2.51
N ASN A 503 19.53 -24.17 2.97
CA ASN A 503 19.67 -25.37 2.11
C ASN A 503 20.86 -25.32 1.13
N GLY A 504 21.99 -24.76 1.55
CA GLY A 504 23.20 -24.65 0.71
C GLY A 504 23.21 -23.41 -0.20
N ILE A 505 22.16 -22.63 -0.24
CA ILE A 505 22.10 -21.33 -0.91
C ILE A 505 22.59 -20.28 0.08
N SER A 506 23.56 -19.46 -0.31
CA SER A 506 24.14 -18.44 0.57
C SER A 506 24.22 -17.10 -0.13
N VAL A 507 24.01 -16.04 0.65
CA VAL A 507 24.25 -14.65 0.26
C VAL A 507 25.03 -13.94 1.35
N SER A 508 25.97 -13.10 0.95
CA SER A 508 26.79 -12.34 1.88
C SER A 508 26.73 -10.85 1.60
N THR A 509 26.76 -10.06 2.66
CA THR A 509 26.87 -8.60 2.57
C THR A 509 27.82 -8.06 3.63
N LYS A 510 28.22 -6.79 3.48
CA LYS A 510 29.07 -6.11 4.46
C LYS A 510 28.23 -5.68 5.66
N MET A 511 28.68 -5.98 6.85
CA MET A 511 28.21 -5.46 8.13
C MET A 511 29.26 -4.53 8.72
N THR A 512 28.86 -3.35 9.16
CA THR A 512 29.73 -2.37 9.80
C THR A 512 29.20 -2.01 11.18
N ILE A 513 30.03 -2.14 12.20
CA ILE A 513 29.73 -1.65 13.53
C ILE A 513 30.12 -0.19 13.58
N VAL A 514 29.12 0.69 13.69
CA VAL A 514 29.28 2.14 13.61
C VAL A 514 29.01 2.78 14.96
N GLU A 515 29.69 3.90 15.20
CA GLU A 515 29.35 4.78 16.32
C GLU A 515 27.90 5.28 16.10
N ALA A 516 27.04 4.92 17.00
CA ALA A 516 25.68 5.40 17.03
C ALA A 516 25.47 6.23 18.29
N ASN A 517 24.58 7.19 18.18
CA ASN A 517 24.09 7.88 19.36
C ASN A 517 23.18 6.89 20.11
N ILE A 518 23.79 6.07 20.96
CA ILE A 518 23.09 5.07 21.76
C ILE A 518 22.29 5.85 22.80
N GLN A 519 21.07 6.11 22.49
CA GLN A 519 20.08 6.51 23.46
C GLN A 519 19.47 5.21 23.99
N ILE A 520 19.74 4.90 25.22
CA ILE A 520 18.84 4.05 25.98
C ILE A 520 17.54 4.85 26.00
N ARG A 521 16.67 4.63 25.01
CA ARG A 521 15.38 5.32 24.89
C ARG A 521 14.41 4.72 25.89
N ILE A 522 14.76 4.83 27.13
CA ILE A 522 13.79 4.82 28.21
C ILE A 522 13.01 6.12 28.04
N LYS A 523 11.70 6.04 27.85
CA LYS A 523 10.85 7.26 27.82
C LYS A 523 11.34 8.20 28.95
N PRO A 524 11.46 9.53 28.72
CA PRO A 524 12.05 10.45 29.69
C PRO A 524 11.47 10.34 31.10
N THR A 525 10.30 9.79 31.22
CA THR A 525 9.66 9.40 32.48
C THR A 525 8.88 8.12 32.24
N ILE A 526 9.25 7.04 32.91
CA ILE A 526 8.46 5.82 32.93
C ILE A 526 7.43 5.96 34.04
N LEU A 527 6.14 5.84 33.68
CA LEU A 527 5.05 5.75 34.65
C LEU A 527 4.68 4.29 34.81
N ILE A 528 4.84 3.74 35.98
CA ILE A 528 4.48 2.36 36.31
C ILE A 528 3.58 2.32 37.53
N ASP A 529 2.74 1.31 37.60
CA ASP A 529 2.02 0.94 38.81
C ASP A 529 2.74 -0.21 39.58
N ALA A 530 2.24 -0.55 40.75
CA ALA A 530 2.78 -1.65 41.54
C ALA A 530 2.22 -3.03 41.08
N ALA A 531 1.29 -3.06 40.13
CA ALA A 531 0.57 -4.27 39.77
C ALA A 531 1.27 -5.10 38.70
N ARG A 532 2.24 -4.51 37.95
CA ARG A 532 2.82 -5.12 36.77
C ARG A 532 4.33 -5.07 36.71
N GLU A 533 4.86 -6.00 35.93
CA GLU A 533 6.24 -6.02 35.48
C GLU A 533 6.36 -5.24 34.16
N TYR A 534 7.35 -4.40 34.07
CA TYR A 534 7.64 -3.57 32.90
C TYR A 534 9.00 -3.94 32.34
N PRO A 535 9.08 -4.70 31.24
CA PRO A 535 10.34 -4.90 30.54
C PRO A 535 10.78 -3.55 29.96
N VAL A 536 11.99 -3.13 30.32
CA VAL A 536 12.58 -1.90 29.81
C VAL A 536 13.13 -2.17 28.43
N GLU A 537 12.56 -1.52 27.41
CA GLU A 537 13.07 -1.58 26.06
C GLU A 537 14.24 -0.61 25.91
N VAL A 538 15.32 -1.11 25.31
CA VAL A 538 16.49 -0.30 25.00
C VAL A 538 16.74 -0.39 23.52
N THR A 539 16.72 0.75 22.86
CA THR A 539 16.90 0.85 21.42
C THR A 539 17.95 1.90 21.10
N ALA A 540 18.69 1.70 20.01
CA ALA A 540 19.52 2.72 19.39
C ALA A 540 19.03 2.94 17.96
N SER A 541 19.28 4.10 17.39
CA SER A 541 18.95 4.38 15.99
C SER A 541 20.17 4.81 15.21
N ILE A 542 20.28 4.32 13.99
CA ILE A 542 21.18 4.79 12.94
C ILE A 542 20.29 5.23 11.79
N GLY A 543 20.22 6.54 11.53
CA GLY A 543 19.19 7.07 10.62
C GLY A 543 17.79 6.67 11.11
N ASP A 544 17.02 6.04 10.23
CA ASP A 544 15.65 5.58 10.52
C ASP A 544 15.59 4.13 11.04
N ASN A 545 16.72 3.41 11.04
CA ASN A 545 16.80 2.03 11.52
C ASN A 545 16.91 2.00 13.05
N VAL A 546 16.04 1.22 13.67
CA VAL A 546 16.02 1.01 15.13
C VAL A 546 16.60 -0.37 15.44
N TYR A 547 17.53 -0.39 16.42
CA TYR A 547 18.21 -1.60 16.86
C TYR A 547 17.86 -1.88 18.31
N GLU A 548 17.64 -3.14 18.62
CA GLU A 548 17.33 -3.62 19.97
C GLU A 548 18.60 -4.11 20.67
N TYR A 549 18.59 -4.04 21.98
CA TYR A 549 19.62 -4.62 22.83
C TYR A 549 19.00 -5.74 23.65
N ALA A 550 19.75 -6.84 23.81
CA ALA A 550 19.37 -7.85 24.77
C ALA A 550 19.37 -7.23 26.19
N PRO A 551 18.25 -7.24 26.92
CA PRO A 551 18.19 -6.58 28.23
C PRO A 551 19.24 -7.05 29.22
N ASN A 552 19.65 -8.31 29.16
CA ASN A 552 20.72 -8.90 29.99
C ASN A 552 22.14 -8.45 29.59
N ALA A 553 22.32 -7.80 28.44
CA ALA A 553 23.60 -7.17 28.07
C ALA A 553 23.81 -5.82 28.75
N ILE A 554 22.80 -5.30 29.43
CA ILE A 554 22.80 -3.99 30.07
C ILE A 554 22.94 -4.20 31.58
N THR A 555 23.86 -3.45 32.17
CA THR A 555 23.99 -3.39 33.66
C THR A 555 22.99 -2.33 34.16
N TRP A 556 22.01 -2.79 34.88
CA TRP A 556 20.95 -1.94 35.44
C TRP A 556 21.23 -1.52 36.86
N SER A 557 20.88 -0.29 37.20
CA SER A 557 20.83 0.18 38.59
C SER A 557 19.70 1.18 38.80
N ILE A 558 19.20 1.21 40.03
CA ILE A 558 18.12 2.13 40.44
C ILE A 558 18.52 2.80 41.76
N ASP A 559 18.30 4.14 41.83
CA ASP A 559 18.79 4.92 42.99
C ASP A 559 18.01 4.62 44.27
N ASN A 560 16.71 4.39 44.16
CA ASN A 560 15.88 4.11 45.34
C ASN A 560 15.05 2.82 45.13
N PRO A 561 15.52 1.66 45.63
CA PRO A 561 14.81 0.40 45.49
C PRO A 561 13.52 0.30 46.30
N GLU A 562 13.27 1.22 47.25
CA GLU A 562 11.99 1.26 47.95
C GLU A 562 10.86 1.83 47.09
N VAL A 563 11.21 2.55 46.01
CA VAL A 563 10.23 3.09 45.03
C VAL A 563 10.02 2.11 43.87
N ALA A 564 11.11 1.59 43.32
CA ALA A 564 11.04 0.59 42.23
C ALA A 564 12.28 -0.31 42.28
N THR A 565 12.17 -1.51 41.69
CA THR A 565 13.28 -2.45 41.49
C THR A 565 13.40 -2.82 40.02
N ILE A 566 14.62 -3.20 39.61
CA ILE A 566 14.90 -3.73 38.29
C ILE A 566 15.74 -4.97 38.40
N ASP A 567 15.48 -5.98 37.62
CA ASP A 567 16.29 -7.19 37.58
C ASP A 567 17.34 -7.15 36.46
N ALA A 568 18.19 -8.19 36.42
CA ALA A 568 19.25 -8.31 35.39
C ALA A 568 18.70 -8.45 33.95
N ASN A 569 17.45 -8.83 33.79
CA ASN A 569 16.78 -8.93 32.49
C ASN A 569 16.08 -7.62 32.10
N GLY A 570 16.27 -6.54 32.86
CA GLY A 570 15.64 -5.25 32.59
C GLY A 570 14.16 -5.18 32.94
N VAL A 571 13.67 -6.08 33.78
CA VAL A 571 12.27 -6.04 34.23
C VAL A 571 12.14 -5.13 35.44
N LEU A 572 11.45 -4.03 35.24
CA LEU A 572 11.17 -2.97 36.23
C LEU A 572 9.86 -3.27 36.97
N ARG A 573 9.89 -3.13 38.30
CA ARG A 573 8.72 -3.33 39.19
C ARG A 573 8.54 -2.11 40.07
N GLY A 574 7.33 -1.59 40.18
CA GLY A 574 6.95 -0.58 41.16
C GLY A 574 6.81 -1.20 42.55
N VAL A 575 7.34 -0.53 43.57
CA VAL A 575 7.27 -0.98 44.99
C VAL A 575 6.41 -0.04 45.81
N ALA A 576 6.65 1.26 45.73
CA ALA A 576 5.90 2.28 46.43
C ALA A 576 5.77 3.54 45.57
N GLU A 577 4.76 4.34 45.89
CA GLU A 577 4.54 5.63 45.19
C GLU A 577 5.74 6.56 45.39
N GLY A 578 6.22 7.14 44.29
CA GLY A 578 7.36 8.02 44.33
C GLY A 578 8.09 8.19 42.99
N LYS A 579 9.28 8.75 43.07
CA LYS A 579 10.16 8.91 41.92
C LYS A 579 11.55 8.38 42.24
N THR A 580 12.15 7.72 41.29
CA THR A 580 13.55 7.26 41.35
C THR A 580 14.21 7.39 39.99
N ARG A 581 15.53 7.27 39.94
CA ARG A 581 16.29 7.30 38.70
C ARG A 581 16.71 5.87 38.34
N LEU A 582 16.47 5.48 37.11
CA LEU A 582 16.96 4.25 36.50
C LEU A 582 18.18 4.59 35.65
N VAL A 583 19.22 3.79 35.76
CA VAL A 583 20.45 3.89 34.97
C VAL A 583 20.68 2.56 34.28
N GLY A 584 20.94 2.60 32.97
CA GLY A 584 21.42 1.47 32.21
C GLY A 584 22.83 1.75 31.68
N VAL A 585 23.72 0.75 31.73
CA VAL A 585 25.10 0.85 31.22
C VAL A 585 25.37 -0.33 30.30
N ILE A 586 25.91 -0.06 29.10
CA ILE A 586 26.36 -1.07 28.16
C ILE A 586 27.73 -0.65 27.59
N GLY A 587 28.80 -1.45 27.87
CA GLY A 587 30.15 -1.06 27.52
C GLY A 587 30.52 0.31 28.12
N GLU A 588 30.89 1.28 27.27
CA GLU A 588 31.22 2.64 27.69
C GLU A 588 30.01 3.61 27.66
N TYR A 589 28.84 3.12 27.24
CA TYR A 589 27.64 3.94 27.10
C TYR A 589 26.73 3.82 28.32
N SER A 590 26.18 4.94 28.74
CA SER A 590 25.18 4.98 29.80
C SER A 590 24.09 5.98 29.51
N ASP A 591 22.89 5.66 29.92
CA ASP A 591 21.76 6.58 29.89
C ASP A 591 20.93 6.47 31.15
N THR A 592 20.16 7.50 31.45
CA THR A 592 19.35 7.59 32.66
C THR A 592 17.95 8.08 32.37
N THR A 593 16.99 7.53 33.10
CA THR A 593 15.60 8.04 33.04
C THR A 593 14.99 8.12 34.42
N THR A 594 13.95 8.94 34.56
CA THR A 594 13.14 9.02 35.75
C THR A 594 12.01 7.98 35.68
N VAL A 595 11.96 7.14 36.69
CA VAL A 595 10.85 6.22 36.95
C VAL A 595 9.91 6.89 37.94
N LYS A 596 8.67 7.08 37.57
CA LYS A 596 7.59 7.53 38.45
C LYS A 596 6.65 6.35 38.70
N VAL A 597 6.54 5.95 39.96
CA VAL A 597 5.57 4.95 40.37
C VAL A 597 4.33 5.67 40.86
N GLU A 598 3.22 5.41 40.21
CA GLU A 598 1.89 5.81 40.67
C GLU A 598 1.12 4.53 41.02
N ILE A 599 0.80 4.35 42.25
CA ILE A 599 -0.05 3.24 42.70
C ILE A 599 -1.48 3.68 42.47
N ALA A 600 -2.07 3.16 41.37
CA ALA A 600 -3.50 3.31 41.18
C ALA A 600 -4.22 2.74 42.39
N ASN A 601 -5.06 3.53 43.06
CA ASN A 601 -5.98 2.97 44.04
C ASN A 601 -6.97 2.08 43.30
N ALA A 602 -6.65 0.81 43.23
CA ALA A 602 -7.25 -0.22 42.40
C ALA A 602 -8.80 -0.31 42.57
N ASN A 603 -9.35 0.16 43.67
CA ASN A 603 -10.76 -0.01 43.98
C ASN A 603 -11.61 1.23 44.00
N LYS A 604 -11.09 2.43 43.65
CA LYS A 604 -11.86 3.68 43.60
C LYS A 604 -11.35 4.63 42.54
N MET A 605 -11.56 4.29 41.29
CA MET A 605 -11.24 5.21 40.17
C MET A 605 -12.22 6.38 40.10
N PHE A 606 -13.34 6.27 40.73
CA PHE A 606 -14.28 7.38 40.98
C PHE A 606 -14.48 7.51 42.47
N PRO A 607 -13.80 8.47 43.08
CA PRO A 607 -14.26 8.95 44.38
C PRO A 607 -15.71 9.45 44.22
N THR A 608 -16.43 9.49 45.29
CA THR A 608 -17.75 10.13 45.37
C THR A 608 -17.74 11.64 45.04
N ASP A 609 -16.60 12.16 44.60
CA ASP A 609 -16.36 13.57 44.24
C ASP A 609 -16.19 13.72 42.74
N PHE A 610 -17.17 14.31 42.08
CA PHE A 610 -17.19 14.62 40.66
C PHE A 610 -16.79 16.07 40.37
N SER A 611 -16.18 16.80 41.32
CA SER A 611 -15.83 18.21 41.16
C SER A 611 -14.91 18.53 39.98
N GLU A 612 -14.08 17.58 39.58
CA GLU A 612 -13.16 17.71 38.42
C GLU A 612 -13.74 17.14 37.11
N TRP A 613 -14.98 16.64 37.17
CA TRP A 613 -15.63 16.08 35.99
C TRP A 613 -16.51 17.11 35.30
N SER A 614 -16.63 17.04 34.00
CA SER A 614 -17.50 17.88 33.20
C SER A 614 -18.64 17.10 32.57
N GLY A 615 -19.81 17.73 32.46
CA GLY A 615 -20.96 17.23 31.73
C GLY A 615 -21.18 18.02 30.47
N SER A 616 -21.45 17.31 29.34
CA SER A 616 -21.82 17.94 28.08
C SER A 616 -22.80 17.07 27.29
N ALA A 617 -23.36 17.60 26.19
CA ALA A 617 -24.34 16.90 25.39
C ALA A 617 -24.29 17.33 23.93
N VAL A 618 -24.91 16.52 23.07
CA VAL A 618 -25.14 16.83 21.64
C VAL A 618 -26.15 17.99 21.51
N SER A 619 -26.07 18.72 20.39
CA SER A 619 -26.99 19.81 20.04
C SER A 619 -28.47 19.36 20.13
N GLY A 620 -29.30 20.16 20.80
CA GLY A 620 -30.72 19.85 21.05
C GLY A 620 -30.98 19.19 22.40
N ILE A 621 -29.96 18.93 23.20
CA ILE A 621 -30.00 18.67 24.63
C ILE A 621 -29.28 19.85 25.29
N THR A 622 -29.91 20.45 26.27
CA THR A 622 -29.45 21.72 26.91
C THR A 622 -29.39 21.57 28.42
N ASN A 623 -28.88 22.60 29.08
CA ASN A 623 -28.75 22.66 30.54
C ASN A 623 -28.02 21.46 31.15
N THR A 624 -27.08 20.90 30.41
CA THR A 624 -26.31 19.75 30.87
C THR A 624 -25.32 20.17 31.95
N LYS A 625 -25.45 19.59 33.13
CA LYS A 625 -24.60 19.87 34.28
C LYS A 625 -24.35 18.59 35.08
N LEU A 626 -23.11 18.32 35.43
CA LEU A 626 -22.74 17.28 36.37
C LEU A 626 -22.53 17.94 37.75
N GLY A 627 -23.23 17.41 38.76
CA GLY A 627 -23.06 17.81 40.16
C GLY A 627 -21.93 17.05 40.83
N GLU A 628 -21.41 17.59 41.93
CA GLU A 628 -20.37 16.94 42.77
C GLU A 628 -20.86 15.62 43.40
N ASP A 629 -22.16 15.43 43.44
CA ASP A 629 -22.84 14.20 43.91
C ASP A 629 -23.00 13.11 42.82
N GLY A 630 -22.43 13.33 41.66
CA GLY A 630 -22.49 12.41 40.52
C GLY A 630 -23.82 12.44 39.75
N VAL A 631 -24.64 13.45 39.94
CA VAL A 631 -25.89 13.63 39.21
C VAL A 631 -25.64 14.45 37.93
N LEU A 632 -25.76 13.81 36.77
CA LEU A 632 -25.76 14.47 35.47
C LEU A 632 -27.20 14.87 35.11
N SER A 633 -27.50 16.16 35.18
CA SER A 633 -28.80 16.74 34.83
C SER A 633 -28.77 17.32 33.40
N PHE A 634 -29.89 17.23 32.67
CA PHE A 634 -30.01 17.75 31.30
C PHE A 634 -31.48 17.97 30.90
N THR A 635 -31.70 18.85 29.92
CA THR A 635 -33.04 19.09 29.36
C THR A 635 -33.07 18.51 27.94
N TYR A 636 -33.96 17.56 27.72
CA TYR A 636 -34.13 16.93 26.42
C TYR A 636 -35.13 17.70 25.54
N GLY A 637 -34.65 18.26 24.43
CA GLY A 637 -35.43 19.04 23.47
C GLY A 637 -35.79 18.33 22.15
N SER A 638 -35.64 17.04 22.06
CA SER A 638 -35.79 16.24 20.83
C SER A 638 -34.80 16.62 19.73
N PRO A 639 -33.50 16.31 19.89
CA PRO A 639 -32.45 16.60 18.90
C PRO A 639 -32.75 15.95 17.56
N ARG A 640 -32.48 16.68 16.46
CA ARG A 640 -32.79 16.25 15.07
C ARG A 640 -31.78 15.22 14.54
N GLY A 641 -30.57 15.17 15.06
CA GLY A 641 -29.53 14.24 14.61
C GLY A 641 -29.88 12.76 14.86
N ALA A 642 -29.24 11.85 14.15
CA ALA A 642 -29.40 10.41 14.34
C ALA A 642 -29.09 9.99 15.78
N SER A 643 -28.04 10.57 16.37
CA SER A 643 -27.57 10.25 17.72
C SER A 643 -28.01 11.31 18.72
N ALA A 644 -28.46 10.87 19.91
CA ALA A 644 -28.77 11.73 21.04
C ALA A 644 -28.09 11.18 22.28
N TYR A 645 -27.10 11.91 22.83
CA TYR A 645 -26.35 11.48 24.00
C TYR A 645 -26.01 12.65 24.90
N VAL A 646 -25.80 12.32 26.16
CA VAL A 646 -25.13 13.14 27.16
C VAL A 646 -23.85 12.43 27.56
N GLN A 647 -22.85 13.17 28.01
CA GLN A 647 -21.59 12.59 28.40
C GLN A 647 -21.00 13.25 29.65
N ILE A 648 -20.17 12.46 30.30
CA ILE A 648 -19.26 12.92 31.33
C ILE A 648 -17.83 12.73 30.85
N ALA A 649 -16.95 13.65 31.21
CA ALA A 649 -15.56 13.61 30.80
C ALA A 649 -14.65 14.03 31.97
N LYS A 650 -13.54 13.29 32.06
CA LYS A 650 -12.35 13.63 32.83
C LYS A 650 -11.18 12.92 32.23
N ASP A 651 -10.02 13.55 32.17
CA ASP A 651 -8.78 12.89 31.76
C ASP A 651 -8.25 12.00 32.90
N VAL A 652 -8.73 10.77 32.92
CA VAL A 652 -8.26 9.72 33.84
C VAL A 652 -7.30 8.83 33.11
N LYS A 653 -6.13 8.55 33.69
CA LYS A 653 -5.09 7.71 33.11
C LYS A 653 -5.05 6.35 33.77
N TYR A 654 -5.01 5.34 32.93
CA TYR A 654 -4.83 3.93 33.34
C TYR A 654 -3.45 3.47 32.91
N TYR A 655 -2.68 2.96 33.82
CA TYR A 655 -1.33 2.43 33.56
C TYR A 655 -1.33 0.91 33.35
N SER A 656 -2.49 0.29 33.58
CA SER A 656 -2.77 -1.10 33.22
C SER A 656 -4.26 -1.27 32.94
N LEU A 657 -4.62 -2.22 32.10
CA LEU A 657 -6.04 -2.57 31.94
C LEU A 657 -6.51 -3.30 33.20
N PRO A 658 -7.62 -2.89 33.81
CA PRO A 658 -8.21 -3.64 34.92
C PRO A 658 -8.75 -4.98 34.41
N ASP A 659 -8.94 -5.95 35.29
CA ASP A 659 -9.60 -7.21 34.99
C ASP A 659 -11.09 -7.03 34.79
N LYS A 660 -11.66 -6.13 35.57
CA LYS A 660 -13.08 -5.76 35.53
C LYS A 660 -13.23 -4.25 35.70
N LEU A 661 -14.21 -3.72 35.04
CA LEU A 661 -14.61 -2.34 35.14
C LEU A 661 -16.15 -2.30 35.20
N TRP A 662 -16.72 -1.66 36.23
CA TRP A 662 -18.17 -1.56 36.41
C TRP A 662 -18.63 -0.14 36.45
N LEU A 663 -19.83 0.07 35.94
CA LEU A 663 -20.59 1.27 36.07
C LEU A 663 -21.96 0.97 36.70
N LYS A 664 -22.26 1.59 37.83
CA LYS A 664 -23.56 1.53 38.47
C LYS A 664 -24.23 2.90 38.37
N PHE A 665 -25.43 2.91 37.83
CA PHE A 665 -26.14 4.14 37.59
C PHE A 665 -27.66 3.96 37.66
N THR A 666 -28.36 5.08 37.95
CA THR A 666 -29.80 5.21 37.83
C THR A 666 -30.13 6.37 36.93
N SER A 667 -30.98 6.18 35.92
CA SER A 667 -31.35 7.22 34.97
C SER A 667 -32.86 7.44 34.96
N THR A 668 -33.30 8.71 34.92
CA THR A 668 -34.73 9.05 34.68
C THR A 668 -35.06 8.99 33.18
N ALA A 669 -34.07 8.90 32.33
CA ALA A 669 -34.17 8.71 30.88
C ALA A 669 -33.89 7.26 30.50
N PRO A 670 -34.66 6.63 29.62
CA PRO A 670 -34.27 5.33 29.06
C PRO A 670 -33.04 5.48 28.17
N LEU A 671 -32.07 4.57 28.32
CA LEU A 671 -30.83 4.62 27.54
C LEU A 671 -30.75 3.44 26.60
N SER A 672 -30.35 3.69 25.35
CA SER A 672 -30.17 2.66 24.33
C SER A 672 -28.80 1.99 24.38
N SER A 673 -27.75 2.76 24.70
CA SER A 673 -26.38 2.25 24.81
C SER A 673 -25.49 3.23 25.58
N MET A 674 -24.28 2.79 25.90
CA MET A 674 -23.21 3.61 26.44
C MET A 674 -21.96 3.41 25.61
N ILE A 675 -21.11 4.46 25.55
CA ILE A 675 -19.82 4.40 24.88
C ILE A 675 -18.75 4.92 25.83
N ILE A 676 -17.68 4.14 25.95
CA ILE A 676 -16.47 4.55 26.62
C ILE A 676 -15.39 4.82 25.58
N ASP A 677 -14.77 5.99 25.61
CA ASP A 677 -13.66 6.39 24.74
C ASP A 677 -12.35 6.36 25.52
N LEU A 678 -11.53 5.34 25.25
CA LEU A 678 -10.19 5.20 25.77
C LEU A 678 -9.20 5.46 24.64
N ARG A 679 -8.11 6.18 24.95
CA ARG A 679 -7.09 6.58 23.98
C ARG A 679 -5.69 6.22 24.42
N THR A 680 -4.85 5.82 23.46
CA THR A 680 -3.42 5.59 23.67
C THR A 680 -2.67 6.91 23.82
N PRO A 681 -1.39 6.90 24.25
CA PRO A 681 -0.54 8.10 24.33
C PRO A 681 -0.45 8.88 23.02
N GLN A 682 -0.59 8.21 21.87
CA GLN A 682 -0.59 8.82 20.54
C GLN A 682 -1.95 9.42 20.15
N ASN A 683 -2.89 9.48 21.09
CA ASN A 683 -4.26 9.96 20.90
C ASN A 683 -5.09 9.11 19.89
N VAL A 684 -4.69 7.86 19.71
CA VAL A 684 -5.44 6.87 18.91
C VAL A 684 -6.45 6.19 19.81
N ARG A 685 -7.68 6.02 19.35
CA ARG A 685 -8.65 5.21 20.07
C ARG A 685 -8.14 3.76 20.12
N ALA A 686 -7.94 3.26 21.34
CA ALA A 686 -7.55 1.87 21.54
C ALA A 686 -8.67 0.96 21.05
N ASN A 687 -9.87 1.12 21.57
CA ASN A 687 -11.11 0.57 21.04
C ASN A 687 -12.30 1.39 21.54
N LYS A 688 -13.29 1.57 20.67
CA LYS A 688 -14.56 2.15 21.05
C LYS A 688 -15.44 1.03 21.60
N VAL A 689 -15.63 0.99 22.89
CA VAL A 689 -16.50 -0.01 23.51
C VAL A 689 -17.92 0.54 23.57
N GLU A 690 -18.80 -0.05 22.81
CA GLU A 690 -20.22 0.20 22.89
C GLU A 690 -20.87 -0.91 23.74
N ILE A 691 -21.57 -0.48 24.78
CA ILE A 691 -22.23 -1.37 25.74
C ILE A 691 -23.71 -1.24 25.48
N VAL A 692 -24.31 -2.31 25.02
CA VAL A 692 -25.73 -2.40 24.72
C VAL A 692 -26.40 -3.37 25.68
N PRO A 693 -27.67 -3.11 26.07
CA PRO A 693 -28.44 -4.12 26.77
C PRO A 693 -28.70 -5.32 25.88
N ALA A 694 -29.26 -6.39 26.42
CA ALA A 694 -29.66 -7.58 25.65
C ALA A 694 -30.53 -7.15 24.44
N GLU A 695 -30.46 -7.92 23.35
CA GLU A 695 -31.15 -7.61 22.11
C GLU A 695 -32.63 -7.29 22.30
N GLY A 696 -33.07 -6.14 21.76
CA GLY A 696 -34.43 -5.65 21.89
C GLY A 696 -34.78 -5.01 23.26
N GLN A 697 -33.78 -4.78 24.14
CA GLN A 697 -33.96 -4.10 25.42
C GLN A 697 -33.27 -2.74 25.43
N SER A 698 -33.69 -1.89 26.36
CA SER A 698 -33.03 -0.64 26.73
C SER A 698 -32.75 -0.61 28.22
N TYR A 699 -31.82 0.21 28.68
CA TYR A 699 -31.67 0.48 30.09
C TYR A 699 -32.88 1.30 30.57
N ALA A 700 -33.81 0.62 31.28
CA ALA A 700 -35.10 1.21 31.68
C ALA A 700 -34.91 2.41 32.61
N ALA A 701 -35.74 3.41 32.42
CA ALA A 701 -35.77 4.58 33.29
C ALA A 701 -36.16 4.24 34.73
N ASN A 702 -35.58 4.93 35.71
CA ASN A 702 -35.85 4.79 37.17
C ASN A 702 -35.52 3.39 37.75
N VAL A 703 -34.61 2.68 37.08
CA VAL A 703 -34.06 1.40 37.54
C VAL A 703 -32.56 1.58 37.71
N THR A 704 -32.01 1.05 38.80
CA THR A 704 -30.56 0.98 38.96
C THR A 704 -29.99 -0.14 38.09
N HIS A 705 -29.06 0.23 37.26
CA HIS A 705 -28.32 -0.68 36.38
C HIS A 705 -26.89 -0.81 36.87
N GLU A 706 -26.39 -2.06 36.87
CA GLU A 706 -24.97 -2.37 37.08
C GLU A 706 -24.44 -3.03 35.82
N VAL A 707 -23.45 -2.42 35.24
CA VAL A 707 -22.94 -2.83 33.91
C VAL A 707 -21.47 -3.12 34.03
N GLU A 708 -21.09 -4.35 33.72
CA GLU A 708 -19.69 -4.75 33.54
C GLU A 708 -19.25 -4.37 32.14
N LEU A 709 -18.10 -3.76 32.05
CA LEU A 709 -17.52 -3.30 30.79
C LEU A 709 -16.60 -4.40 30.22
N PRO A 710 -16.73 -4.75 28.93
CA PRO A 710 -15.93 -5.81 28.33
C PRO A 710 -14.48 -5.35 28.11
N ILE A 711 -13.63 -5.49 29.10
CA ILE A 711 -12.23 -5.05 29.08
C ILE A 711 -11.43 -5.75 28.00
N SER A 712 -11.72 -7.03 27.72
CA SER A 712 -11.06 -7.77 26.61
C SER A 712 -11.20 -7.10 25.23
N ALA A 713 -12.22 -6.26 25.05
CA ALA A 713 -12.41 -5.47 23.82
C ALA A 713 -11.47 -4.24 23.75
N LEU A 714 -10.78 -3.88 24.83
CA LEU A 714 -9.91 -2.71 24.89
C LEU A 714 -8.48 -2.98 24.38
N GLY A 715 -8.07 -4.21 24.28
CA GLY A 715 -6.76 -4.64 23.78
C GLY A 715 -6.10 -5.70 24.65
N ASP A 716 -4.91 -6.13 24.24
CA ASP A 716 -4.08 -7.05 25.03
C ASP A 716 -3.48 -6.29 26.22
N PRO A 717 -3.75 -6.69 27.48
CA PRO A 717 -3.16 -6.07 28.66
C PRO A 717 -1.63 -6.09 28.66
N ALA A 718 -1.00 -7.02 27.96
CA ALA A 718 0.45 -7.14 27.86
C ALA A 718 1.07 -6.15 26.85
N ASP A 719 0.27 -5.50 26.01
CA ASP A 719 0.75 -4.50 25.07
C ASP A 719 1.06 -3.16 25.78
N LEU A 720 2.33 -2.97 26.11
CA LEU A 720 2.81 -1.77 26.79
C LEU A 720 2.63 -0.48 25.97
N SER A 721 2.47 -0.58 24.65
CA SER A 721 2.26 0.58 23.78
C SER A 721 0.90 1.26 24.02
N LEU A 722 -0.03 0.56 24.63
CA LEU A 722 -1.33 1.11 25.01
C LEU A 722 -1.25 2.13 26.14
N TYR A 723 -0.22 2.07 26.98
CA TYR A 723 -0.21 2.82 28.24
C TYR A 723 0.61 4.12 28.21
N PRO A 724 0.19 5.14 29.00
CA PRO A 724 -1.04 5.19 29.78
C PRO A 724 -2.27 5.34 28.87
N LEU A 725 -3.29 4.51 29.06
CA LEU A 725 -4.60 4.76 28.46
C LEU A 725 -5.27 5.97 29.12
N SER A 726 -5.85 6.85 28.33
CA SER A 726 -6.63 8.00 28.81
C SER A 726 -8.12 7.77 28.61
N LEU A 727 -8.92 7.87 29.67
CA LEU A 727 -10.37 7.94 29.56
C LEU A 727 -10.76 9.37 29.17
N HIS A 728 -11.32 9.54 27.96
CA HIS A 728 -11.75 10.84 27.49
C HIS A 728 -13.18 11.16 27.89
N TYR A 729 -14.11 10.20 27.73
CA TYR A 729 -15.50 10.38 28.11
C TYR A 729 -16.24 9.06 28.25
N ILE A 730 -17.37 9.14 28.95
CA ILE A 730 -18.43 8.12 28.92
C ILE A 730 -19.66 8.80 28.34
N GLN A 731 -20.19 8.30 27.24
CA GLN A 731 -21.41 8.78 26.60
C GLN A 731 -22.58 7.85 26.94
N PHE A 732 -23.69 8.44 27.30
CA PHE A 732 -24.97 7.78 27.54
C PHE A 732 -25.92 8.15 26.40
N TYR A 733 -26.26 7.18 25.57
CA TYR A 733 -27.16 7.38 24.45
C TYR A 733 -28.61 7.16 24.92
N VAL A 734 -29.44 8.19 24.78
CA VAL A 734 -30.84 8.11 25.14
C VAL A 734 -31.66 7.39 24.09
N GLU A 735 -32.63 6.56 24.53
CA GLU A 735 -33.60 5.89 23.65
C GLU A 735 -34.61 6.92 23.14
N LYS A 736 -34.36 7.50 21.98
CA LYS A 736 -35.12 8.63 21.43
C LYS A 736 -36.61 8.35 21.29
N ALA A 737 -37.00 7.13 20.94
CA ALA A 737 -38.37 6.73 20.74
C ALA A 737 -39.18 6.74 22.07
N ALA A 738 -38.52 6.51 23.19
CA ALA A 738 -39.14 6.46 24.52
C ALA A 738 -38.91 7.73 25.35
N MET A 739 -38.16 8.72 24.83
CA MET A 739 -37.85 9.96 25.54
C MET A 739 -39.04 10.95 25.58
N THR A 740 -39.24 11.53 26.74
CA THR A 740 -40.14 12.68 26.92
C THR A 740 -39.34 13.99 26.92
N LYS A 741 -39.94 15.07 26.42
CA LYS A 741 -39.32 16.41 26.53
C LYS A 741 -39.32 16.88 27.98
N GLY A 742 -38.24 17.51 28.37
CA GLY A 742 -38.11 18.07 29.73
C GLY A 742 -36.81 17.70 30.41
N GLU A 743 -36.81 17.82 31.71
CA GLU A 743 -35.64 17.56 32.55
C GLU A 743 -35.48 16.08 32.86
N HIS A 744 -34.24 15.61 32.74
CA HIS A 744 -33.84 14.26 33.07
C HIS A 744 -32.51 14.25 33.84
N THR A 745 -32.24 13.18 34.52
CA THR A 745 -31.03 12.97 35.31
C THR A 745 -30.44 11.58 35.09
N ILE A 746 -29.13 11.46 35.11
CA ILE A 746 -28.42 10.20 35.26
C ILE A 746 -27.57 10.35 36.53
N LYS A 747 -27.85 9.55 37.54
CA LYS A 747 -27.06 9.47 38.76
C LYS A 747 -26.04 8.34 38.60
N ILE A 748 -24.77 8.68 38.64
CA ILE A 748 -23.68 7.74 38.70
C ILE A 748 -23.45 7.40 40.17
N GLU A 749 -23.73 6.15 40.54
CA GLU A 749 -23.63 5.67 41.91
C GLU A 749 -22.25 5.14 42.22
N GLU A 750 -21.69 4.43 41.25
CA GLU A 750 -20.36 3.81 41.36
C GLU A 750 -19.74 3.62 39.95
N PHE A 751 -18.44 3.89 39.85
CA PHE A 751 -17.61 3.45 38.75
C PHE A 751 -16.35 2.89 39.37
N SER A 752 -16.11 1.58 39.20
CA SER A 752 -15.04 0.87 39.88
C SER A 752 -14.26 -0.04 38.96
N ALA A 753 -12.98 -0.21 39.25
CA ALA A 753 -12.08 -1.11 38.55
C ALA A 753 -11.49 -2.13 39.52
N GLU A 754 -11.44 -3.39 39.11
CA GLU A 754 -10.77 -4.48 39.82
C GLU A 754 -9.54 -4.88 39.03
N TYR A 755 -8.42 -4.93 39.75
CA TYR A 755 -7.17 -5.49 39.25
C TYR A 755 -6.90 -6.74 40.09
N ASN A 756 -6.95 -7.89 39.46
CA ASN A 756 -6.39 -9.09 40.09
C ASN A 756 -4.88 -8.93 40.09
N ASN A 757 -4.21 -9.27 41.18
CA ASN A 757 -2.76 -9.30 41.22
C ASN A 757 -2.30 -10.25 40.12
N TYR A 758 -1.85 -9.70 39.01
CA TYR A 758 -1.12 -10.46 38.02
C TYR A 758 0.27 -10.77 38.60
N SER A 759 0.34 -11.80 39.41
CA SER A 759 1.55 -12.57 39.36
C SER A 759 1.57 -13.17 37.96
N SER A 760 2.44 -12.68 37.09
CA SER A 760 2.75 -13.37 35.84
C SER A 760 3.05 -14.81 36.25
N GLY A 761 2.23 -15.75 35.83
CA GLY A 761 2.44 -17.18 36.12
C GLY A 761 3.60 -17.74 35.29
N VAL A 762 4.51 -16.89 34.88
CA VAL A 762 5.82 -17.23 34.37
C VAL A 762 6.77 -17.10 35.57
N GLU A 763 6.89 -18.17 36.35
CA GLU A 763 8.09 -18.35 37.16
C GLU A 763 9.29 -18.08 36.25
N SER A 764 10.16 -17.17 36.66
CA SER A 764 11.42 -16.88 35.99
C SER A 764 12.24 -18.16 35.93
N VAL A 765 12.17 -18.87 34.82
CA VAL A 765 13.00 -20.04 34.62
C VAL A 765 14.41 -19.53 34.29
N SER A 766 15.33 -19.81 35.17
CA SER A 766 16.76 -19.55 34.96
C SER A 766 17.19 -20.12 33.61
N ALA A 767 18.01 -19.36 32.87
CA ALA A 767 18.38 -19.62 31.48
C ALA A 767 19.19 -20.92 31.22
N ASP A 768 19.45 -21.73 32.23
CA ASP A 768 20.47 -22.79 32.14
C ASP A 768 19.97 -24.19 31.77
N ASN A 769 18.65 -24.42 31.56
CA ASN A 769 18.16 -25.75 31.14
C ASN A 769 16.81 -25.73 30.44
N LYS A 770 16.55 -24.88 29.44
CA LYS A 770 15.31 -24.92 28.66
C LYS A 770 15.32 -26.05 27.65
N ALA A 771 14.29 -26.92 27.72
CA ALA A 771 14.03 -27.87 26.65
C ALA A 771 13.74 -27.11 25.35
N ALA A 772 14.51 -27.35 24.29
CA ALA A 772 14.23 -26.80 22.98
C ALA A 772 12.92 -27.42 22.45
N VAL A 773 11.85 -26.64 22.34
CA VAL A 773 10.51 -27.09 21.90
C VAL A 773 10.18 -26.45 20.57
N ASN A 774 9.90 -27.27 19.56
CA ASN A 774 9.43 -26.86 18.25
C ASN A 774 7.99 -27.37 17.98
N VAL A 775 7.22 -26.60 17.23
CA VAL A 775 5.85 -26.94 16.81
C VAL A 775 5.73 -26.78 15.30
N TYR A 776 5.28 -27.81 14.61
CA TYR A 776 5.14 -27.79 13.15
C TYR A 776 4.07 -28.76 12.64
N PRO A 777 3.48 -28.54 11.45
CA PRO A 777 3.60 -27.31 10.67
C PRO A 777 2.91 -26.13 11.38
N ASN A 778 3.45 -24.92 11.22
CA ASN A 778 2.81 -23.72 11.72
C ASN A 778 3.00 -22.59 10.66
N PRO A 779 1.97 -22.21 9.88
CA PRO A 779 0.54 -22.58 10.07
C PRO A 779 0.23 -24.07 9.86
N VAL A 780 -0.74 -24.57 10.63
CA VAL A 780 -1.25 -25.93 10.48
C VAL A 780 -2.24 -25.94 9.31
N VAL A 781 -1.87 -26.62 8.24
CA VAL A 781 -2.69 -26.78 7.02
C VAL A 781 -3.31 -28.17 6.89
N ALA A 782 -2.96 -29.08 7.79
CA ALA A 782 -3.49 -30.43 7.92
C ALA A 782 -4.01 -30.62 9.33
N ASP A 783 -4.75 -31.67 9.56
CA ASP A 783 -5.47 -31.92 10.82
C ASP A 783 -4.56 -32.26 12.02
N VAL A 784 -3.25 -32.14 11.87
CA VAL A 784 -2.29 -32.60 12.88
C VAL A 784 -1.19 -31.55 13.12
N LEU A 785 -0.97 -31.21 14.40
CA LEU A 785 0.16 -30.43 14.87
C LEU A 785 1.17 -31.36 15.53
N THR A 786 2.42 -31.31 15.12
CA THR A 786 3.53 -32.06 15.75
C THR A 786 4.32 -31.15 16.69
N VAL A 787 4.57 -31.60 17.87
CA VAL A 787 5.39 -30.95 18.88
C VAL A 787 6.60 -31.82 19.16
N THR A 788 7.81 -31.25 19.04
CA THR A 788 9.05 -31.93 19.40
C THR A 788 9.80 -31.17 20.48
N SER A 789 10.49 -31.91 21.38
CA SER A 789 11.25 -31.30 22.45
C SER A 789 12.54 -32.08 22.67
N SER A 790 13.56 -31.42 23.21
CA SER A 790 14.79 -32.06 23.68
C SER A 790 14.61 -32.90 24.99
N ALA A 791 13.43 -32.73 25.63
CA ALA A 791 13.03 -33.53 26.80
C ALA A 791 11.68 -34.18 26.53
N ASP A 792 11.31 -35.23 27.28
CA ASP A 792 9.99 -35.85 27.14
C ASP A 792 8.89 -34.86 27.47
N ILE A 793 7.89 -34.79 26.55
CA ILE A 793 6.72 -33.94 26.67
C ILE A 793 5.71 -34.69 27.55
N ALA A 794 5.30 -34.08 28.66
CA ALA A 794 4.27 -34.62 29.55
C ALA A 794 2.87 -34.42 29.00
N GLY A 795 2.63 -33.27 28.34
CA GLY A 795 1.36 -32.95 27.71
C GLY A 795 1.41 -31.73 26.83
N VAL A 796 0.44 -31.64 25.94
CA VAL A 796 0.22 -30.46 25.09
C VAL A 796 -1.25 -30.04 25.21
N GLU A 797 -1.50 -28.82 25.61
CA GLU A 797 -2.83 -28.23 25.70
C GLU A 797 -2.92 -27.07 24.73
N ILE A 798 -4.01 -26.97 23.96
CA ILE A 798 -4.23 -25.90 23.00
C ILE A 798 -5.40 -25.02 23.47
N TYR A 799 -5.16 -23.73 23.53
CA TYR A 799 -6.11 -22.72 23.98
C TYR A 799 -6.47 -21.74 22.86
N SER A 800 -7.71 -21.32 22.81
CA SER A 800 -8.16 -20.23 21.95
C SER A 800 -7.63 -18.88 22.47
N LEU A 801 -7.75 -17.83 21.65
CA LEU A 801 -7.43 -16.45 22.06
C LEU A 801 -8.22 -15.97 23.29
N SER A 802 -9.39 -16.55 23.56
CA SER A 802 -10.21 -16.23 24.74
C SER A 802 -9.75 -17.00 26.00
N GLY A 803 -8.71 -17.83 25.93
CA GLY A 803 -8.23 -18.65 27.03
C GLY A 803 -9.03 -19.93 27.26
N ALA A 804 -10.03 -20.24 26.42
CA ALA A 804 -10.74 -21.50 26.52
C ALA A 804 -9.88 -22.64 25.96
N LYS A 805 -9.78 -23.76 26.72
CA LYS A 805 -9.08 -24.95 26.26
C LYS A 805 -9.83 -25.54 25.07
N ALA A 806 -9.16 -25.63 23.92
CA ALA A 806 -9.72 -26.12 22.68
C ALA A 806 -9.48 -27.63 22.47
N THR A 807 -8.28 -28.14 22.80
CA THR A 807 -7.95 -29.55 22.74
C THR A 807 -6.73 -29.83 23.63
N GLU A 808 -6.49 -31.09 23.95
CA GLU A 808 -5.30 -31.52 24.72
C GLU A 808 -4.81 -32.89 24.25
N LYS A 809 -3.53 -33.17 24.49
CA LYS A 809 -2.92 -34.49 24.25
C LYS A 809 -1.92 -34.81 25.35
N GLN A 810 -2.07 -35.96 25.97
CA GLN A 810 -1.06 -36.48 26.89
C GLN A 810 0.17 -36.94 26.10
N GLY A 811 1.33 -36.68 26.66
CA GLY A 811 2.61 -37.00 26.08
C GLY A 811 3.17 -38.31 26.57
N GLY A 812 4.49 -38.41 26.67
CA GLY A 812 5.26 -39.58 27.12
C GLY A 812 6.49 -39.85 26.25
N SER A 813 6.76 -38.94 25.32
CA SER A 813 7.97 -39.01 24.47
C SER A 813 8.43 -37.59 24.07
N SER A 814 9.59 -37.48 23.46
CA SER A 814 10.12 -36.22 22.94
C SER A 814 9.40 -35.71 21.71
N THR A 815 8.40 -36.46 21.19
CA THR A 815 7.57 -36.05 20.07
C THR A 815 6.11 -36.40 20.35
N VAL A 816 5.21 -35.44 20.24
CA VAL A 816 3.77 -35.60 20.44
C VAL A 816 3.03 -34.99 19.25
N THR A 817 2.06 -35.75 18.71
CA THR A 817 1.16 -35.25 17.66
C THR A 817 -0.21 -34.95 18.25
N VAL A 818 -0.73 -33.76 18.00
CA VAL A 818 -2.03 -33.29 18.46
C VAL A 818 -2.98 -33.22 17.29
N ASP A 819 -4.14 -33.86 17.41
CA ASP A 819 -5.23 -33.72 16.44
C ASP A 819 -5.88 -32.33 16.62
N VAL A 820 -5.89 -31.54 15.57
CA VAL A 820 -6.48 -30.20 15.53
C VAL A 820 -7.60 -30.08 14.48
N SER A 821 -8.06 -31.20 13.93
CA SER A 821 -9.12 -31.26 12.90
C SER A 821 -10.45 -30.63 13.34
N ALA A 822 -10.70 -30.59 14.65
CA ALA A 822 -11.89 -29.97 15.23
C ALA A 822 -11.77 -28.46 15.45
N LEU A 823 -10.59 -27.90 15.26
CA LEU A 823 -10.35 -26.46 15.48
C LEU A 823 -10.77 -25.63 14.26
N GLN A 824 -11.43 -24.53 14.50
CA GLN A 824 -11.73 -23.57 13.44
C GLN A 824 -10.47 -22.82 12.99
N PRO A 825 -10.38 -22.37 11.73
CA PRO A 825 -9.29 -21.52 11.29
C PRO A 825 -9.11 -20.30 12.21
N GLY A 826 -7.89 -20.08 12.69
CA GLY A 826 -7.64 -19.02 13.66
C GLY A 826 -6.30 -19.15 14.38
N VAL A 827 -6.04 -18.22 15.30
CA VAL A 827 -4.86 -18.21 16.16
C VAL A 827 -5.17 -18.89 17.47
N TYR A 828 -4.27 -19.79 17.92
CA TYR A 828 -4.33 -20.54 19.16
C TYR A 828 -2.98 -20.49 19.88
N PHE A 829 -2.96 -20.88 21.13
CA PHE A 829 -1.76 -21.05 21.94
C PHE A 829 -1.63 -22.50 22.38
N ALA A 830 -0.48 -23.09 22.10
CA ALA A 830 -0.12 -24.42 22.60
C ALA A 830 0.75 -24.27 23.85
N VAL A 831 0.28 -24.79 24.95
CA VAL A 831 1.03 -24.94 26.20
C VAL A 831 1.62 -26.36 26.21
N ILE A 832 2.95 -26.45 26.15
CA ILE A 832 3.69 -27.70 26.11
C ILE A 832 4.34 -27.90 27.47
N GLU A 833 3.97 -28.94 28.16
CA GLU A 833 4.54 -29.33 29.44
C GLU A 833 5.56 -30.44 29.24
N THR A 834 6.80 -30.18 29.68
CA THR A 834 7.86 -31.19 29.72
C THR A 834 8.22 -31.52 31.16
N ALA A 835 9.04 -32.52 31.36
CA ALA A 835 9.53 -32.86 32.71
C ALA A 835 10.33 -31.73 33.36
N GLN A 836 10.76 -30.72 32.58
CA GLN A 836 11.65 -29.65 33.00
C GLN A 836 10.99 -28.25 32.92
N ASP A 837 9.97 -28.06 32.05
CA ASP A 837 9.43 -26.73 31.74
C ASP A 837 8.01 -26.76 31.20
N LYS A 838 7.32 -25.61 31.31
CA LYS A 838 6.11 -25.30 30.52
C LYS A 838 6.44 -24.25 29.46
N VAL A 839 6.24 -24.59 28.20
CA VAL A 839 6.58 -23.73 27.05
C VAL A 839 5.31 -23.33 26.31
N LEU A 840 5.12 -22.04 26.08
CA LEU A 840 4.02 -21.50 25.27
C LEU A 840 4.46 -21.29 23.83
N ARG A 841 3.64 -21.72 22.87
CA ARG A 841 3.84 -21.48 21.45
C ARG A 841 2.56 -21.00 20.78
N LYS A 842 2.67 -19.95 19.99
CA LYS A 842 1.57 -19.52 19.12
C LYS A 842 1.46 -20.45 17.92
N ILE A 843 0.26 -20.91 17.62
CA ILE A 843 -0.04 -21.72 16.43
C ILE A 843 -1.16 -21.07 15.62
N ILE A 844 -1.11 -21.24 14.31
CA ILE A 844 -2.13 -20.78 13.38
C ILE A 844 -2.73 -21.99 12.70
N VAL A 845 -4.04 -22.16 12.81
CA VAL A 845 -4.81 -23.20 12.10
C VAL A 845 -5.45 -22.53 10.87
N LYS A 846 -5.25 -23.13 9.67
CA LYS A 846 -5.79 -22.62 8.40
C LYS A 846 -6.98 -23.41 7.91
#